data_42f08229a3f71da31baca0055238693f
#
_entry.id   42f08229a3f71da31baca0055238693f
#
_cell.length_a   1.000
_cell.length_b   1.000
_cell.length_c   1.000
_cell.angle_alpha   90.00
_cell.angle_beta   90.00
_cell.angle_gamma   90.00
#
_symmetry.space_group_name_H-M   'P 1'
#
loop_
_entity.id
_entity.type
_entity.pdbx_description
1 polymer ?
#
loop_
_entity_poly.entity_id
_entity_poly.type
_entity_poly.pdbx_seq_one_letter_code
_entity_poly.pdbx_strand_id
1 'polypeptide(L)'
;MFLQLGVQQIVAEVAGKSWPVKQLYHLFKLAYLYRNMSETQFYQVIQMLADGFSKRATFQKALVFFDAVTDEVRARKSSMLTAVLNGGTIPDQFDYDVRLLPDDIKIGTLNEDFSFESLPGDIFQLGNHSYKILKVTTGTVFVEDANGQPPNIPFWFGVTMWRSDALSEAVSKVRQQLQSHNESPKKVEQLIKAMHIPERGVDQLINYTLNTQNVLARMPSQSDIVVERFFDGNNDMHLVVHSVYGSRLNRAWGLALRKRFCKQFNFELQAAAIEDALILSLSSTHSFELASIKDYLKPETVKDVLIQALLDTPFFVTQWRWNASVALAVKRRNGGKRVLPQFQRNAAENLVAEVFPDQIACAENLAGNRTVPDHPLVWQTLWDCTQGIMDIEGLAELLSQIRSKEVNLHFVDSQTPSPASMAIINARNYSFLDEAPAEERRTLAIHTQGLNDSFMAQVLSPMEIERFNVSIQPQIRDADELYEWISYCGVVWSDELKGCEHTFENMVATGRLLPIRLHGETTYFTLSQQTHIYNVWPDAFKQLKESAKSYSLSGFEASLKELVMNRLSIFGALTEAGLLKRLPVAASLMHQALLALEQQGVVFRFQDDYWIERHLLARLRKTHLGQKRQLVKTISIEAYEQFLSKWQYKTEPLVGSEGVQTVLDLFQGYAATASEWEEDILKSRVTNYDGLMLDQLCQSGAYLWKRAEVKSMSSTLSSSSLQKTKLTFVSAENAAYAVASEDKLQVAPEASLVYELLKAKGALFFRDIKSQLTLLPVTIEQCLIHLLKQGLIATDGFQAARVFIKSPAERTRQLQKAKRAMRRSPNPYGYLEMMGRWSVVPKGQFDNELCIEWMLDRYGVLSYNLWQREKQPITVVYIFLDRNQMYTKYLFLVTVLFFEHPAVIPMML
;
A
#
# COMPACT_ATOMS: atom_id res chain seq x y z
N MET A 1 12.30 31.46 0.58
CA MET A 1 11.79 32.19 -0.60
C MET A 1 12.08 33.69 -0.60
N PHE A 2 12.19 34.35 0.58
CA PHE A 2 12.37 35.80 0.63
C PHE A 2 13.75 36.27 0.15
N LEU A 3 14.81 35.62 0.55
CA LEU A 3 16.18 36.07 0.28
C LEU A 3 16.55 35.88 -1.18
N GLN A 4 16.16 34.78 -1.82
CA GLN A 4 16.49 34.55 -3.26
C GLN A 4 15.80 35.56 -4.17
N LEU A 5 14.52 35.91 -3.86
CA LEU A 5 13.80 36.96 -4.58
C LEU A 5 14.44 38.32 -4.36
N GLY A 6 14.92 38.61 -3.13
CA GLY A 6 15.68 39.80 -2.82
C GLY A 6 16.94 39.89 -3.67
N VAL A 7 17.67 38.78 -3.84
CA VAL A 7 18.85 38.72 -4.73
C VAL A 7 18.49 39.12 -6.16
N GLN A 8 17.43 38.56 -6.74
CA GLN A 8 17.00 38.94 -8.10
C GLN A 8 16.64 40.41 -8.21
N GLN A 9 15.90 40.96 -7.24
CA GLN A 9 15.45 42.33 -7.22
C GLN A 9 16.64 43.31 -7.03
N ILE A 10 17.59 42.97 -6.14
CA ILE A 10 18.83 43.75 -5.98
C ILE A 10 19.58 43.83 -7.30
N VAL A 11 19.81 42.70 -7.99
CA VAL A 11 20.53 42.69 -9.27
C VAL A 11 19.75 43.46 -10.33
N ALA A 12 18.43 43.36 -10.37
CA ALA A 12 17.59 44.10 -11.33
C ALA A 12 17.62 45.62 -11.10
N GLU A 13 17.48 46.06 -9.84
CA GLU A 13 17.56 47.50 -9.48
C GLU A 13 18.91 48.07 -9.76
N VAL A 14 19.98 47.40 -9.35
CA VAL A 14 21.35 47.82 -9.54
C VAL A 14 21.76 47.81 -11.02
N ALA A 15 21.18 46.95 -11.85
CA ALA A 15 21.39 46.96 -13.30
C ALA A 15 20.86 48.24 -13.97
N GLY A 16 19.85 48.87 -13.40
CA GLY A 16 19.29 50.14 -13.91
C GLY A 16 20.07 51.38 -13.49
N LYS A 17 20.60 51.40 -12.26
CA LYS A 17 21.41 52.53 -11.72
C LYS A 17 22.23 52.07 -10.52
N SER A 18 23.27 52.87 -10.17
CA SER A 18 24.00 52.68 -8.91
C SER A 18 23.15 53.10 -7.70
N TRP A 19 23.34 52.41 -6.58
CA TRP A 19 22.59 52.68 -5.37
C TRP A 19 23.51 52.79 -4.14
N PRO A 20 23.33 53.80 -3.24
CA PRO A 20 23.81 53.70 -1.86
C PRO A 20 23.10 52.52 -1.16
N VAL A 21 23.84 51.60 -0.53
CA VAL A 21 23.29 50.37 0.04
C VAL A 21 22.18 50.61 1.06
N LYS A 22 22.35 51.65 1.92
CA LYS A 22 21.29 52.00 2.89
C LYS A 22 19.98 52.46 2.24
N GLN A 23 20.06 53.25 1.14
CA GLN A 23 18.86 53.65 0.41
C GLN A 23 18.16 52.47 -0.25
N LEU A 24 18.92 51.55 -0.84
CA LEU A 24 18.40 50.33 -1.41
C LEU A 24 17.75 49.44 -0.33
N TYR A 25 18.40 49.32 0.83
CA TYR A 25 17.81 48.61 1.99
C TYR A 25 16.48 49.23 2.43
N HIS A 26 16.39 50.55 2.55
CA HIS A 26 15.12 51.21 2.90
C HIS A 26 14.04 51.00 1.86
N LEU A 27 14.39 50.98 0.57
CA LEU A 27 13.44 50.64 -0.51
C LEU A 27 12.88 49.21 -0.32
N PHE A 28 13.74 48.25 -0.03
CA PHE A 28 13.33 46.87 0.20
C PHE A 28 12.43 46.72 1.40
N LYS A 29 12.68 47.45 2.51
CA LYS A 29 11.87 47.44 3.71
C LYS A 29 10.43 47.92 3.50
N LEU A 30 10.13 48.65 2.44
CA LEU A 30 8.77 49.05 2.09
C LEU A 30 7.91 47.84 1.60
N ALA A 31 8.56 46.83 1.06
CA ALA A 31 7.86 45.64 0.64
C ALA A 31 7.60 44.73 1.86
N TYR A 32 6.35 44.24 2.01
CA TYR A 32 5.92 43.41 3.12
C TYR A 32 6.83 42.21 3.37
N LEU A 33 7.30 41.57 2.30
CA LEU A 33 8.17 40.39 2.36
C LEU A 33 9.51 40.65 3.05
N TYR A 34 10.06 41.86 2.97
CA TYR A 34 11.38 42.20 3.49
C TYR A 34 11.34 43.03 4.79
N ARG A 35 10.13 43.31 5.33
CA ARG A 35 9.95 44.16 6.52
C ARG A 35 10.74 43.71 7.74
N ASN A 36 10.99 42.40 7.90
CA ASN A 36 11.71 41.81 9.02
C ASN A 36 13.20 41.54 8.72
N MET A 37 13.67 41.85 7.49
CA MET A 37 15.09 41.69 7.12
C MET A 37 15.94 42.71 7.87
N SER A 38 16.98 42.23 8.56
CA SER A 38 17.94 43.11 9.21
C SER A 38 18.89 43.76 8.21
N GLU A 39 19.45 44.91 8.54
CA GLU A 39 20.45 45.59 7.75
C GLU A 39 21.68 44.69 7.56
N THR A 40 22.13 44.00 8.59
CA THR A 40 23.23 43.04 8.54
C THR A 40 23.00 41.94 7.49
N GLN A 41 21.81 41.33 7.51
CA GLN A 41 21.45 40.30 6.51
C GLN A 41 21.48 40.87 5.08
N PHE A 42 21.00 42.10 4.90
CA PHE A 42 21.01 42.77 3.59
C PHE A 42 22.45 42.99 3.09
N TYR A 43 23.34 43.47 3.95
CA TYR A 43 24.77 43.62 3.59
C TYR A 43 25.45 42.29 3.31
N GLN A 44 25.14 41.24 4.02
CA GLN A 44 25.64 39.88 3.72
C GLN A 44 25.21 39.41 2.32
N VAL A 45 23.97 39.72 1.90
CA VAL A 45 23.49 39.43 0.53
C VAL A 45 24.25 40.24 -0.51
N ILE A 46 24.48 41.55 -0.28
CA ILE A 46 25.27 42.41 -1.16
C ILE A 46 26.71 41.88 -1.30
N GLN A 47 27.31 41.50 -0.17
CA GLN A 47 28.65 40.92 -0.16
C GLN A 47 28.70 39.58 -0.92
N MET A 48 27.75 38.70 -0.71
CA MET A 48 27.63 37.44 -1.46
C MET A 48 27.57 37.67 -2.97
N LEU A 49 26.77 38.66 -3.42
CA LEU A 49 26.66 39.02 -4.84
C LEU A 49 27.97 39.64 -5.41
N ALA A 50 28.70 40.36 -4.56
CA ALA A 50 29.99 40.98 -4.94
C ALA A 50 31.14 39.96 -4.96
N ASP A 51 31.10 38.95 -4.10
CA ASP A 51 32.10 37.88 -4.03
C ASP A 51 31.85 36.75 -5.06
N GLY A 52 30.69 36.73 -5.73
CA GLY A 52 30.32 35.72 -6.71
C GLY A 52 29.80 34.43 -6.11
N PHE A 53 29.05 34.51 -4.99
CA PHE A 53 28.42 33.44 -4.23
C PHE A 53 29.37 32.58 -3.39
N SER A 54 30.68 32.61 -3.60
CA SER A 54 31.67 31.86 -2.81
C SER A 54 32.97 32.66 -2.69
N LYS A 55 33.58 32.64 -1.50
CA LYS A 55 34.91 33.27 -1.28
C LYS A 55 36.06 32.61 -2.09
N ARG A 56 35.82 31.41 -2.60
CA ARG A 56 36.75 30.64 -3.46
C ARG A 56 36.45 30.84 -4.95
N ALA A 57 35.29 31.45 -5.28
CA ALA A 57 34.93 31.71 -6.67
C ALA A 57 35.80 32.75 -7.31
N THR A 58 36.07 32.62 -8.60
CA THR A 58 36.68 33.69 -9.40
C THR A 58 35.68 34.83 -9.52
N PHE A 59 36.17 36.07 -9.53
CA PHE A 59 35.39 37.33 -9.76
C PHE A 59 34.44 37.25 -10.98
N GLN A 60 34.62 36.27 -11.85
CA GLN A 60 33.78 36.05 -13.03
C GLN A 60 32.32 35.71 -12.71
N LYS A 61 32.04 35.17 -11.53
CA LYS A 61 30.66 34.82 -11.09
C LYS A 61 29.95 36.00 -10.39
N ALA A 62 30.69 37.06 -9.99
CA ALA A 62 30.10 38.21 -9.28
C ALA A 62 29.12 38.98 -10.18
N LEU A 63 27.98 39.37 -9.62
CA LEU A 63 26.91 40.09 -10.32
C LEU A 63 26.93 41.61 -10.01
N VAL A 64 27.47 42.00 -8.87
CA VAL A 64 27.58 43.41 -8.50
C VAL A 64 29.01 43.77 -8.12
N PHE A 65 29.32 45.06 -8.13
CA PHE A 65 30.50 45.64 -7.51
C PHE A 65 30.04 46.41 -6.28
N PHE A 66 30.62 46.15 -5.13
CA PHE A 66 30.34 46.84 -3.87
C PHE A 66 31.58 47.62 -3.45
N ASP A 67 31.42 48.91 -3.27
CA ASP A 67 32.45 49.82 -2.76
C ASP A 67 32.16 50.07 -1.25
N ALA A 68 32.95 49.44 -0.40
CA ALA A 68 32.81 49.58 1.04
C ALA A 68 33.19 50.97 1.59
N VAL A 69 33.90 51.82 0.81
CA VAL A 69 34.29 53.16 1.22
C VAL A 69 33.16 54.18 0.99
N THR A 70 32.52 54.08 -0.19
CA THR A 70 31.40 54.97 -0.56
C THR A 70 30.05 54.41 -0.17
N ASP A 71 30.00 53.17 0.32
CA ASP A 71 28.77 52.39 0.63
C ASP A 71 27.83 52.28 -0.59
N GLU A 72 28.42 52.10 -1.78
CA GLU A 72 27.67 52.09 -3.03
C GLU A 72 27.78 50.72 -3.74
N VAL A 73 26.64 50.29 -4.30
CA VAL A 73 26.55 49.07 -5.10
C VAL A 73 26.23 49.39 -6.56
N ARG A 74 26.98 48.77 -7.48
CA ARG A 74 26.87 48.97 -8.96
C ARG A 74 26.81 47.62 -9.69
N ALA A 75 26.16 47.64 -10.84
CA ALA A 75 26.05 46.43 -11.69
C ALA A 75 27.38 46.12 -12.36
N ARG A 76 27.65 44.82 -12.50
CA ARG A 76 28.67 44.34 -13.46
C ARG A 76 28.09 44.22 -14.88
N LYS A 77 28.92 44.13 -15.90
CA LYS A 77 28.54 44.12 -17.31
C LYS A 77 27.52 43.00 -17.67
N SER A 78 27.54 41.89 -16.95
CA SER A 78 26.63 40.74 -17.17
C SER A 78 25.31 40.80 -16.40
N SER A 79 25.17 41.72 -15.44
CA SER A 79 24.03 41.71 -14.47
C SER A 79 22.70 41.95 -15.14
N MET A 80 22.58 42.91 -16.04
CA MET A 80 21.36 43.19 -16.80
C MET A 80 20.88 41.95 -17.56
N LEU A 81 21.76 41.30 -18.31
CA LEU A 81 21.40 40.11 -19.09
C LEU A 81 21.04 38.94 -18.20
N THR A 82 21.74 38.79 -17.06
CA THR A 82 21.45 37.75 -16.09
C THR A 82 20.07 37.95 -15.45
N ALA A 83 19.74 39.18 -15.01
CA ALA A 83 18.45 39.51 -14.42
C ALA A 83 17.28 39.24 -15.38
N VAL A 84 17.44 39.64 -16.68
CA VAL A 84 16.40 39.46 -17.69
C VAL A 84 16.20 37.99 -18.10
N LEU A 85 17.30 37.26 -18.31
CA LEU A 85 17.21 35.90 -18.85
C LEU A 85 16.98 34.79 -17.79
N ASN A 86 17.42 35.04 -16.55
CA ASN A 86 17.43 34.01 -15.49
C ASN A 86 16.50 34.36 -14.31
N GLY A 87 15.78 35.48 -14.36
CA GLY A 87 14.80 35.84 -13.34
C GLY A 87 13.59 34.90 -13.34
N GLY A 88 12.88 34.90 -12.24
CA GLY A 88 11.65 34.10 -12.01
C GLY A 88 11.68 33.35 -10.70
N THR A 89 10.48 33.15 -10.14
CA THR A 89 10.30 32.55 -8.80
C THR A 89 10.04 31.06 -8.82
N ILE A 90 9.56 30.52 -9.94
CA ILE A 90 9.25 29.10 -10.11
C ILE A 90 10.54 28.38 -10.53
N PRO A 91 11.03 27.42 -9.76
CA PRO A 91 12.18 26.62 -10.17
C PRO A 91 11.86 25.79 -11.42
N ASP A 92 12.87 25.61 -12.27
CA ASP A 92 12.73 24.72 -13.41
C ASP A 92 12.68 23.28 -12.91
N GLN A 93 11.65 22.55 -13.36
CA GLN A 93 11.52 21.10 -13.22
C GLN A 93 11.49 20.48 -14.61
N PHE A 94 12.04 19.29 -14.73
CA PHE A 94 12.11 18.59 -15.99
C PHE A 94 11.52 17.19 -15.84
N ASP A 95 10.65 16.86 -16.77
CA ASP A 95 10.10 15.52 -16.89
C ASP A 95 10.74 14.82 -18.08
N TYR A 96 11.01 13.54 -17.89
CA TYR A 96 11.52 12.64 -18.92
C TYR A 96 10.36 11.85 -19.52
N ASP A 97 10.27 11.83 -20.84
CA ASP A 97 9.29 11.02 -21.54
C ASP A 97 9.64 9.54 -21.37
N VAL A 98 8.69 8.73 -20.93
CA VAL A 98 8.84 7.27 -20.86
C VAL A 98 8.32 6.66 -22.15
N ARG A 99 9.20 5.92 -22.86
CA ARG A 99 8.90 5.31 -24.14
C ARG A 99 9.05 3.80 -24.10
N LEU A 100 7.98 3.10 -24.44
CA LEU A 100 7.92 1.63 -24.48
C LEU A 100 8.46 1.14 -25.82
N LEU A 101 9.46 0.27 -25.78
CA LEU A 101 9.99 -0.43 -26.94
C LEU A 101 9.33 -1.80 -27.12
N PRO A 102 9.22 -2.37 -28.34
CA PRO A 102 9.82 -1.86 -29.60
C PRO A 102 9.02 -0.76 -30.32
N ASP A 103 7.76 -0.53 -29.95
CA ASP A 103 6.83 0.32 -30.72
C ASP A 103 7.09 1.83 -30.56
N ASP A 104 8.04 2.22 -29.71
CA ASP A 104 8.40 3.61 -29.37
C ASP A 104 7.21 4.47 -28.92
N ILE A 105 6.28 3.88 -28.15
CA ILE A 105 5.07 4.55 -27.67
C ILE A 105 5.37 5.31 -26.38
N LYS A 106 5.00 6.58 -26.31
CA LYS A 106 5.04 7.35 -25.08
C LYS A 106 3.92 6.87 -24.14
N ILE A 107 4.30 6.33 -22.98
CA ILE A 107 3.38 5.80 -21.96
C ILE A 107 3.18 6.71 -20.75
N GLY A 108 4.06 7.71 -20.56
CA GLY A 108 3.97 8.66 -19.46
C GLY A 108 5.19 9.53 -19.34
N THR A 109 5.39 10.10 -18.15
CA THR A 109 6.57 10.91 -17.80
C THR A 109 7.09 10.52 -16.43
N LEU A 110 8.39 10.70 -16.21
CA LEU A 110 9.08 10.55 -14.93
C LEU A 110 9.80 11.85 -14.57
N ASN A 111 9.81 12.17 -13.30
CA ASN A 111 10.58 13.31 -12.82
C ASN A 111 12.08 13.11 -13.05
N GLU A 112 12.81 14.21 -13.26
CA GLU A 112 14.26 14.19 -13.52
C GLU A 112 15.05 13.52 -12.39
N ASP A 113 14.67 13.73 -11.14
CA ASP A 113 15.41 13.19 -9.99
C ASP A 113 15.39 11.65 -10.01
N PHE A 114 14.22 11.03 -10.22
CA PHE A 114 14.11 9.58 -10.39
C PHE A 114 14.87 9.09 -11.65
N SER A 115 14.73 9.81 -12.77
CA SER A 115 15.34 9.41 -14.04
C SER A 115 16.87 9.44 -14.00
N PHE A 116 17.47 10.37 -13.21
CA PHE A 116 18.92 10.45 -13.02
C PHE A 116 19.49 9.36 -12.12
N GLU A 117 18.75 8.96 -11.10
CA GLU A 117 19.18 7.92 -10.16
C GLU A 117 18.92 6.50 -10.68
N SER A 118 18.10 6.37 -11.72
CA SER A 118 17.75 5.08 -12.28
C SER A 118 18.83 4.54 -13.22
N LEU A 119 19.10 3.23 -13.11
CA LEU A 119 20.07 2.52 -13.94
C LEU A 119 19.35 1.59 -14.94
N PRO A 120 19.99 1.26 -16.08
CA PRO A 120 19.53 0.20 -16.96
C PRO A 120 19.36 -1.12 -16.17
N GLY A 121 18.20 -1.75 -16.30
CA GLY A 121 17.83 -2.96 -15.55
C GLY A 121 16.87 -2.68 -14.39
N ASP A 122 16.77 -1.46 -13.90
CA ASP A 122 15.82 -1.09 -12.86
C ASP A 122 14.39 -1.25 -13.32
N ILE A 123 13.54 -1.74 -12.41
CA ILE A 123 12.12 -1.93 -12.65
C ILE A 123 11.35 -0.92 -11.82
N PHE A 124 10.43 -0.21 -12.45
CA PHE A 124 9.58 0.75 -11.76
C PHE A 124 8.11 0.61 -12.17
N GLN A 125 7.22 1.10 -11.33
CA GLN A 125 5.78 1.09 -11.59
C GLN A 125 5.35 2.42 -12.20
N LEU A 126 4.59 2.36 -13.30
CA LEU A 126 3.90 3.51 -13.88
C LEU A 126 2.44 3.14 -14.16
N GLY A 127 1.51 3.77 -13.45
CA GLY A 127 0.13 3.31 -13.40
C GLY A 127 0.02 1.93 -12.76
N ASN A 128 -0.64 1.00 -13.45
CA ASN A 128 -0.84 -0.37 -12.98
C ASN A 128 0.15 -1.39 -13.58
N HIS A 129 1.17 -0.93 -14.29
CA HIS A 129 2.13 -1.79 -14.97
C HIS A 129 3.56 -1.54 -14.48
N SER A 130 4.36 -2.60 -14.48
CA SER A 130 5.79 -2.55 -14.17
C SER A 130 6.60 -2.51 -15.45
N TYR A 131 7.58 -1.62 -15.51
CA TYR A 131 8.45 -1.43 -16.66
C TYR A 131 9.91 -1.53 -16.24
N LYS A 132 10.71 -2.17 -17.10
CA LYS A 132 12.16 -2.28 -16.90
C LYS A 132 12.89 -1.26 -17.77
N ILE A 133 13.79 -0.50 -17.16
CA ILE A 133 14.58 0.51 -17.83
C ILE A 133 15.64 -0.15 -18.72
N LEU A 134 15.65 0.18 -20.00
CA LEU A 134 16.66 -0.25 -20.94
C LEU A 134 17.80 0.75 -21.07
N LYS A 135 17.45 2.04 -21.16
CA LYS A 135 18.42 3.14 -21.19
C LYS A 135 17.76 4.46 -20.83
N VAL A 136 18.54 5.36 -20.25
CA VAL A 136 18.17 6.75 -20.01
C VAL A 136 18.98 7.65 -20.94
N THR A 137 18.29 8.54 -21.64
CA THR A 137 18.90 9.55 -22.53
C THR A 137 18.40 10.94 -22.14
N THR A 138 18.92 11.99 -22.75
CA THR A 138 18.47 13.35 -22.44
C THR A 138 16.97 13.51 -22.72
N GLY A 139 16.17 13.66 -21.69
CA GLY A 139 14.72 13.87 -21.77
C GLY A 139 13.89 12.62 -22.07
N THR A 140 14.48 11.43 -22.15
CA THR A 140 13.73 10.20 -22.47
C THR A 140 14.29 8.98 -21.74
N VAL A 141 13.39 8.20 -21.15
CA VAL A 141 13.64 6.88 -20.55
C VAL A 141 13.01 5.83 -21.45
N PHE A 142 13.82 4.93 -22.00
CA PHE A 142 13.35 3.81 -22.81
C PHE A 142 13.16 2.57 -21.95
N VAL A 143 12.00 1.94 -22.07
CA VAL A 143 11.59 0.83 -21.22
C VAL A 143 11.02 -0.33 -22.02
N GLU A 144 11.01 -1.51 -21.40
CA GLU A 144 10.27 -2.70 -21.82
C GLU A 144 9.29 -3.12 -20.73
N ASP A 145 8.30 -3.96 -21.06
CA ASP A 145 7.40 -4.55 -20.07
C ASP A 145 8.21 -5.48 -19.14
N ALA A 146 8.09 -5.27 -17.84
CA ALA A 146 8.78 -6.08 -16.83
C ALA A 146 8.06 -7.42 -16.53
N ASN A 147 6.94 -7.73 -17.22
CA ASN A 147 6.19 -8.97 -17.08
C ASN A 147 5.84 -9.32 -15.62
N GLY A 148 5.41 -8.33 -14.84
CA GLY A 148 4.96 -8.54 -13.45
C GLY A 148 6.08 -8.67 -12.42
N GLN A 149 7.34 -8.41 -12.79
CA GLN A 149 8.43 -8.34 -11.80
C GLN A 149 8.19 -7.21 -10.79
N PRO A 150 8.59 -7.40 -9.51
CA PRO A 150 8.33 -6.42 -8.46
C PRO A 150 9.04 -5.10 -8.74
N PRO A 151 8.30 -3.98 -8.82
CA PRO A 151 8.86 -2.69 -9.18
C PRO A 151 9.31 -1.87 -7.99
N ASN A 152 10.24 -0.96 -8.25
CA ASN A 152 10.42 0.24 -7.42
C ASN A 152 9.32 1.25 -7.75
N ILE A 153 9.01 2.11 -6.79
CA ILE A 153 8.07 3.20 -7.01
C ILE A 153 8.85 4.46 -7.35
N PRO A 154 8.53 5.15 -8.46
CA PRO A 154 9.14 6.42 -8.79
C PRO A 154 8.92 7.43 -7.65
N PHE A 155 9.96 8.14 -7.27
CA PHE A 155 9.88 9.21 -6.30
C PHE A 155 9.92 10.57 -6.98
N TRP A 156 9.41 11.56 -6.25
CA TRP A 156 9.41 12.95 -6.67
C TRP A 156 9.59 13.85 -5.44
N PHE A 157 10.59 14.70 -5.48
CA PHE A 157 10.90 15.65 -4.40
C PHE A 157 10.28 17.04 -4.63
N GLY A 158 9.05 17.10 -5.08
CA GLY A 158 8.34 18.35 -5.26
C GLY A 158 7.67 18.88 -3.99
N VAL A 159 7.17 20.12 -4.07
CA VAL A 159 6.30 20.68 -3.04
C VAL A 159 4.94 19.98 -3.14
N THR A 160 4.65 19.08 -2.22
CA THR A 160 3.34 18.45 -2.11
C THR A 160 2.37 19.38 -1.39
N MET A 161 1.11 19.38 -1.81
CA MET A 161 0.06 20.01 -1.00
C MET A 161 -0.04 19.28 0.33
N TRP A 162 -0.18 20.04 1.41
CA TRP A 162 -0.40 19.53 2.76
C TRP A 162 -1.71 20.07 3.32
N ARG A 163 -2.23 19.36 4.30
CA ARG A 163 -3.41 19.77 5.05
C ARG A 163 -3.05 20.96 5.94
N SER A 164 -3.89 22.00 5.96
CA SER A 164 -3.69 23.15 6.84
C SER A 164 -3.86 22.76 8.33
N ASP A 165 -3.28 23.54 9.23
CA ASP A 165 -3.38 23.30 10.67
C ASP A 165 -4.84 23.36 11.14
N ALA A 166 -5.63 24.33 10.62
CA ALA A 166 -7.06 24.43 10.91
C ALA A 166 -7.85 23.19 10.46
N LEU A 167 -7.50 22.61 9.30
CA LEU A 167 -8.15 21.37 8.84
C LEU A 167 -7.70 20.17 9.68
N SER A 168 -6.43 20.12 10.09
CA SER A 168 -5.91 19.09 11.00
C SER A 168 -6.61 19.13 12.37
N GLU A 169 -6.83 20.31 12.90
CA GLU A 169 -7.60 20.52 14.13
C GLU A 169 -9.07 20.07 13.97
N ALA A 170 -9.69 20.41 12.85
CA ALA A 170 -11.07 19.98 12.56
C ALA A 170 -11.19 18.45 12.45
N VAL A 171 -10.24 17.79 11.78
CA VAL A 171 -10.17 16.31 11.72
C VAL A 171 -9.99 15.71 13.12
N SER A 172 -9.12 16.31 13.96
CA SER A 172 -8.93 15.88 15.34
C SER A 172 -10.22 15.97 16.16
N LYS A 173 -10.96 17.07 16.04
CA LYS A 173 -12.26 17.28 16.73
C LYS A 173 -13.31 16.23 16.29
N VAL A 174 -13.37 15.92 14.98
CA VAL A 174 -14.27 14.88 14.46
C VAL A 174 -13.89 13.50 15.04
N ARG A 175 -12.61 13.15 15.09
CA ARG A 175 -12.15 11.89 15.69
C ARG A 175 -12.50 11.77 17.16
N GLN A 176 -12.34 12.84 17.94
CA GLN A 176 -12.76 12.88 19.35
C GLN A 176 -14.26 12.69 19.51
N GLN A 177 -15.08 13.30 18.65
CA GLN A 177 -16.52 13.13 18.66
C GLN A 177 -16.94 11.70 18.28
N LEU A 178 -16.27 11.09 17.29
CA LEU A 178 -16.51 9.70 16.89
C LEU A 178 -16.12 8.71 17.99
N GLN A 179 -15.09 9.00 18.77
CA GLN A 179 -14.68 8.17 19.91
C GLN A 179 -15.79 7.97 20.92
N SER A 180 -16.68 8.93 21.09
CA SER A 180 -17.80 8.85 22.02
C SER A 180 -18.97 7.95 21.55
N HIS A 181 -18.81 7.22 20.43
CA HIS A 181 -19.87 6.38 19.85
C HIS A 181 -20.39 5.33 20.84
N ASN A 182 -19.51 4.65 21.57
CA ASN A 182 -19.90 3.65 22.56
C ASN A 182 -20.74 4.24 23.70
N GLU A 183 -20.52 5.52 24.06
CA GLU A 183 -21.25 6.22 25.12
C GLU A 183 -22.54 6.86 24.61
N SER A 184 -22.55 7.33 23.37
CA SER A 184 -23.65 8.10 22.78
C SER A 184 -23.86 7.83 21.28
N PRO A 185 -24.28 6.60 20.87
CA PRO A 185 -24.42 6.22 19.45
C PRO A 185 -25.29 7.18 18.64
N LYS A 186 -26.42 7.65 19.22
CA LYS A 186 -27.34 8.57 18.54
C LYS A 186 -26.71 9.93 18.20
N LYS A 187 -25.81 10.44 19.07
CA LYS A 187 -25.12 11.71 18.81
C LYS A 187 -24.12 11.57 17.66
N VAL A 188 -23.42 10.43 17.59
CA VAL A 188 -22.47 10.14 16.53
C VAL A 188 -23.19 9.94 15.19
N GLU A 189 -24.32 9.22 15.17
CA GLU A 189 -25.15 9.09 13.97
C GLU A 189 -25.65 10.47 13.48
N GLN A 190 -26.08 11.35 14.39
CA GLN A 190 -26.50 12.72 14.05
C GLN A 190 -25.34 13.53 13.45
N LEU A 191 -24.13 13.41 14.01
CA LEU A 191 -22.92 14.05 13.50
C LEU A 191 -22.61 13.57 12.07
N ILE A 192 -22.63 12.25 11.86
CA ILE A 192 -22.35 11.67 10.55
C ILE A 192 -23.40 12.09 9.51
N LYS A 193 -24.68 12.10 9.90
CA LYS A 193 -25.78 12.61 9.04
C LYS A 193 -25.59 14.09 8.68
N ALA A 194 -25.13 14.91 9.64
CA ALA A 194 -24.83 16.32 9.41
C ALA A 194 -23.67 16.55 8.44
N MET A 195 -22.79 15.56 8.28
CA MET A 195 -21.70 15.56 7.29
C MET A 195 -22.17 15.16 5.87
N HIS A 196 -23.46 14.86 5.68
CA HIS A 196 -24.01 14.36 4.40
C HIS A 196 -23.31 13.14 3.82
N ILE A 197 -22.83 12.25 4.69
CA ILE A 197 -22.21 10.99 4.27
C ILE A 197 -23.32 10.01 3.84
N PRO A 198 -23.20 9.33 2.68
CA PRO A 198 -24.15 8.30 2.27
C PRO A 198 -24.27 7.17 3.30
N GLU A 199 -25.44 6.55 3.43
CA GLU A 199 -25.69 5.51 4.46
C GLU A 199 -24.64 4.39 4.46
N ARG A 200 -24.22 3.89 3.29
CA ARG A 200 -23.14 2.90 3.20
C ARG A 200 -21.80 3.39 3.77
N GLY A 201 -21.50 4.69 3.66
CA GLY A 201 -20.30 5.31 4.22
C GLY A 201 -20.39 5.46 5.75
N VAL A 202 -21.59 5.54 6.31
CA VAL A 202 -21.81 5.64 7.76
C VAL A 202 -21.30 4.37 8.46
N ASP A 203 -21.73 3.20 7.97
CA ASP A 203 -21.32 1.90 8.55
C ASP A 203 -19.81 1.69 8.43
N GLN A 204 -19.22 2.03 7.29
CA GLN A 204 -17.77 1.95 7.10
C GLN A 204 -17.00 2.84 8.09
N LEU A 205 -17.46 4.08 8.30
CA LEU A 205 -16.82 5.01 9.23
C LEU A 205 -16.93 4.54 10.68
N ILE A 206 -18.10 4.03 11.07
CA ILE A 206 -18.33 3.46 12.41
C ILE A 206 -17.43 2.23 12.62
N ASN A 207 -17.39 1.31 11.66
CA ASN A 207 -16.56 0.10 11.74
C ASN A 207 -15.07 0.45 11.80
N TYR A 208 -14.61 1.41 10.99
CA TYR A 208 -13.24 1.90 11.06
C TYR A 208 -12.89 2.46 12.44
N THR A 209 -13.80 3.28 13.02
CA THR A 209 -13.61 3.88 14.34
C THR A 209 -13.54 2.81 15.42
N LEU A 210 -14.52 1.87 15.45
CA LEU A 210 -14.57 0.80 16.43
C LEU A 210 -13.36 -0.13 16.34
N ASN A 211 -12.98 -0.55 15.13
CA ASN A 211 -11.82 -1.41 14.92
C ASN A 211 -10.51 -0.72 15.33
N THR A 212 -10.39 0.58 15.07
CA THR A 212 -9.23 1.36 15.52
C THR A 212 -9.19 1.46 17.06
N GLN A 213 -10.33 1.72 17.69
CA GLN A 213 -10.42 1.78 19.15
C GLN A 213 -10.13 0.43 19.82
N ASN A 214 -10.57 -0.68 19.19
CA ASN A 214 -10.30 -2.03 19.70
C ASN A 214 -8.79 -2.35 19.77
N VAL A 215 -8.02 -1.86 18.81
CA VAL A 215 -6.56 -2.08 18.77
C VAL A 215 -5.80 -1.03 19.57
N LEU A 216 -6.13 0.26 19.40
CA LEU A 216 -5.38 1.38 20.01
C LEU A 216 -5.96 1.86 21.35
N ALA A 217 -7.03 1.25 21.83
CA ALA A 217 -7.82 1.66 23.01
C ALA A 217 -8.46 3.06 22.89
N ARG A 218 -8.13 3.84 21.84
CA ARG A 218 -8.69 5.17 21.56
C ARG A 218 -8.47 5.62 20.12
N MET A 219 -9.20 6.64 19.71
CA MET A 219 -8.95 7.30 18.42
C MET A 219 -7.81 8.31 18.56
N PRO A 220 -6.78 8.25 17.71
CA PRO A 220 -5.72 9.26 17.70
C PRO A 220 -6.27 10.67 17.40
N SER A 221 -5.86 11.65 18.19
CA SER A 221 -6.25 13.05 18.08
C SER A 221 -5.07 13.98 18.40
N GLN A 222 -5.26 15.28 18.33
CA GLN A 222 -4.21 16.24 18.76
C GLN A 222 -4.00 16.25 20.27
N SER A 223 -5.02 15.95 21.10
CA SER A 223 -4.87 15.83 22.55
C SER A 223 -4.31 14.48 22.99
N ASP A 224 -4.50 13.44 22.18
CA ASP A 224 -4.15 12.06 22.51
C ASP A 224 -3.41 11.42 21.31
N ILE A 225 -2.10 11.48 21.39
CA ILE A 225 -1.21 10.85 20.41
C ILE A 225 -0.98 9.40 20.83
N VAL A 226 -1.12 8.47 19.88
CA VAL A 226 -0.88 7.05 20.12
C VAL A 226 0.39 6.62 19.41
N VAL A 227 1.27 5.99 20.18
CA VAL A 227 2.49 5.34 19.67
C VAL A 227 2.24 3.85 19.63
N GLU A 228 2.07 3.32 18.43
CA GLU A 228 1.81 1.90 18.17
C GLU A 228 3.09 1.21 17.75
N ARG A 229 3.40 0.05 18.34
CA ARG A 229 4.45 -0.84 17.89
C ARG A 229 3.85 -2.18 17.48
N PHE A 230 4.24 -2.66 16.30
CA PHE A 230 3.91 -4.01 15.82
C PHE A 230 5.09 -4.63 15.10
N PHE A 231 5.00 -5.95 14.87
CA PHE A 231 6.00 -6.71 14.15
C PHE A 231 5.38 -7.32 12.90
N ASP A 232 6.06 -7.23 11.77
CA ASP A 232 5.58 -7.77 10.50
C ASP A 232 5.83 -9.28 10.36
N GLY A 233 5.48 -9.85 9.19
CA GLY A 233 5.67 -11.28 8.90
C GLY A 233 7.13 -11.75 8.87
N ASN A 234 8.10 -10.83 8.71
CA ASN A 234 9.53 -11.08 8.80
C ASN A 234 10.09 -10.81 10.20
N ASN A 235 9.22 -10.37 11.11
CA ASN A 235 9.58 -9.98 12.48
C ASN A 235 10.37 -8.67 12.58
N ASP A 236 10.30 -7.83 11.54
CA ASP A 236 10.82 -6.47 11.61
C ASP A 236 9.89 -5.59 12.43
N MET A 237 10.49 -4.75 13.28
CA MET A 237 9.73 -3.87 14.17
C MET A 237 9.30 -2.60 13.44
N HIS A 238 8.04 -2.26 13.55
CA HIS A 238 7.47 -1.03 13.04
C HIS A 238 6.89 -0.20 14.18
N LEU A 239 7.28 1.06 14.20
CA LEU A 239 6.82 2.05 15.15
C LEU A 239 6.00 3.09 14.41
N VAL A 240 4.71 3.19 14.72
CA VAL A 240 3.81 4.20 14.15
C VAL A 240 3.43 5.21 15.23
N VAL A 241 3.71 6.48 14.99
CA VAL A 241 3.21 7.59 15.83
C VAL A 241 2.01 8.18 15.11
N HIS A 242 0.83 7.94 15.65
CA HIS A 242 -0.43 8.50 15.16
C HIS A 242 -0.56 9.95 15.62
N SER A 243 -0.14 10.87 14.75
CA SER A 243 -0.09 12.31 15.01
C SER A 243 -0.92 13.04 13.95
N VAL A 244 -2.05 13.63 14.39
CA VAL A 244 -3.04 14.31 13.52
C VAL A 244 -2.69 15.79 13.33
N TYR A 245 -1.40 16.11 13.30
CA TYR A 245 -0.92 17.50 13.18
C TYR A 245 -0.57 17.92 11.75
N GLY A 246 -0.64 16.98 10.80
CA GLY A 246 -0.32 17.23 9.40
C GLY A 246 1.08 16.78 8.99
N SER A 247 1.28 16.59 7.69
CA SER A 247 2.51 16.00 7.14
C SER A 247 3.76 16.85 7.39
N ARG A 248 3.66 18.17 7.47
CA ARG A 248 4.81 19.04 7.74
C ARG A 248 5.43 18.79 9.11
N LEU A 249 4.61 18.78 10.16
CA LEU A 249 5.04 18.46 11.52
C LEU A 249 5.52 17.01 11.63
N ASN A 250 4.77 16.08 11.04
CA ASN A 250 5.10 14.66 11.07
C ASN A 250 6.43 14.34 10.38
N ARG A 251 6.77 15.03 9.26
CA ARG A 251 8.09 14.93 8.61
C ARG A 251 9.22 15.40 9.53
N ALA A 252 9.03 16.57 10.17
CA ALA A 252 10.01 17.08 11.12
C ALA A 252 10.24 16.10 12.27
N TRP A 253 9.17 15.56 12.83
CA TRP A 253 9.23 14.60 13.92
C TRP A 253 9.88 13.28 13.52
N GLY A 254 9.48 12.73 12.37
CA GLY A 254 10.04 11.48 11.84
C GLY A 254 11.54 11.56 11.58
N LEU A 255 12.01 12.65 10.95
CA LEU A 255 13.45 12.86 10.70
C LEU A 255 14.25 13.07 11.99
N ALA A 256 13.72 13.85 12.93
CA ALA A 256 14.40 14.08 14.20
C ALA A 256 14.50 12.78 15.04
N LEU A 257 13.44 11.97 15.09
CA LEU A 257 13.46 10.66 15.73
C LEU A 257 14.45 9.73 15.03
N ARG A 258 14.39 9.61 13.71
CA ARG A 258 15.34 8.80 12.92
C ARG A 258 16.79 9.10 13.30
N LYS A 259 17.17 10.38 13.30
CA LYS A 259 18.52 10.80 13.65
C LYS A 259 18.93 10.40 15.06
N ARG A 260 18.00 10.47 16.03
CA ARG A 260 18.27 10.03 17.41
C ARG A 260 18.43 8.53 17.51
N PHE A 261 17.56 7.77 16.86
CA PHE A 261 17.67 6.29 16.83
C PHE A 261 18.97 5.85 16.19
N CYS A 262 19.35 6.40 15.01
CA CYS A 262 20.62 6.08 14.36
C CYS A 262 21.82 6.34 15.26
N LYS A 263 21.84 7.49 15.99
CA LYS A 263 22.93 7.80 16.93
C LYS A 263 22.97 6.88 18.14
N GLN A 264 21.81 6.47 18.66
CA GLN A 264 21.73 5.68 19.90
C GLN A 264 22.01 4.20 19.67
N PHE A 265 21.55 3.66 18.56
CA PHE A 265 21.60 2.22 18.28
C PHE A 265 22.60 1.85 17.18
N ASN A 266 23.24 2.83 16.54
CA ASN A 266 24.24 2.65 15.48
C ASN A 266 23.77 1.76 14.31
N PHE A 267 22.54 1.98 13.84
CA PHE A 267 21.97 1.33 12.66
C PHE A 267 21.14 2.31 11.84
N GLU A 268 20.97 2.00 10.57
CA GLU A 268 20.07 2.74 9.69
C GLU A 268 18.63 2.25 9.81
N LEU A 269 17.69 3.17 9.77
CA LEU A 269 16.27 2.87 9.78
C LEU A 269 15.54 3.74 8.77
N GLN A 270 14.44 3.23 8.25
CA GLN A 270 13.59 3.97 7.32
C GLN A 270 12.51 4.74 8.07
N ALA A 271 12.26 5.95 7.59
CA ALA A 271 11.20 6.80 8.10
C ALA A 271 10.27 7.24 6.96
N ALA A 272 8.97 7.29 7.24
CA ALA A 272 7.97 7.86 6.34
C ALA A 272 6.94 8.67 7.14
N ALA A 273 6.32 9.67 6.52
CA ALA A 273 5.32 10.52 7.17
C ALA A 273 4.18 10.89 6.22
N ILE A 274 2.96 10.85 6.74
CA ILE A 274 1.73 11.30 6.10
C ILE A 274 1.02 12.33 6.99
N GLU A 275 -0.18 12.77 6.58
CA GLU A 275 -0.94 13.80 7.32
C GLU A 275 -1.32 13.39 8.76
N ASP A 276 -1.55 12.11 9.01
CA ASP A 276 -2.11 11.60 10.27
C ASP A 276 -1.15 10.70 11.06
N ALA A 277 0.04 10.40 10.51
CA ALA A 277 1.00 9.51 11.16
C ALA A 277 2.40 9.65 10.59
N LEU A 278 3.38 9.18 11.37
CA LEU A 278 4.72 8.85 10.90
C LEU A 278 5.05 7.40 11.29
N ILE A 279 5.91 6.75 10.50
CA ILE A 279 6.37 5.39 10.75
C ILE A 279 7.90 5.33 10.73
N LEU A 280 8.46 4.55 11.67
CA LEU A 280 9.86 4.16 11.70
C LEU A 280 9.92 2.63 11.58
N SER A 281 10.74 2.12 10.68
CA SER A 281 10.92 0.68 10.48
C SER A 281 12.33 0.28 10.87
N LEU A 282 12.42 -0.66 11.78
CA LEU A 282 13.65 -1.12 12.40
C LEU A 282 13.82 -2.62 12.11
N SER A 283 15.08 -3.06 11.98
CA SER A 283 15.35 -4.50 11.80
C SER A 283 15.02 -5.29 13.07
N SER A 284 14.85 -6.58 12.91
CA SER A 284 14.44 -7.53 13.95
C SER A 284 15.41 -7.64 15.14
N THR A 285 16.65 -7.16 15.01
CA THR A 285 17.70 -7.30 16.03
C THR A 285 17.56 -6.33 17.21
N HIS A 286 16.76 -5.30 17.10
CA HIS A 286 16.65 -4.23 18.08
C HIS A 286 15.37 -4.32 18.90
N SER A 287 15.51 -4.09 20.20
CA SER A 287 14.39 -4.04 21.15
C SER A 287 14.63 -2.95 22.19
N PHE A 288 13.57 -2.24 22.56
CA PHE A 288 13.61 -1.18 23.59
C PHE A 288 12.22 -1.02 24.22
N GLU A 289 12.18 -0.44 25.39
CA GLU A 289 10.92 -0.08 26.03
C GLU A 289 10.22 1.01 25.26
N LEU A 290 8.98 0.77 24.80
CA LEU A 290 8.23 1.68 23.93
C LEU A 290 8.04 3.07 24.56
N ALA A 291 7.82 3.14 25.87
CA ALA A 291 7.63 4.39 26.60
C ALA A 291 8.89 5.29 26.63
N SER A 292 10.09 4.77 26.36
CA SER A 292 11.33 5.55 26.32
C SER A 292 11.41 6.56 25.18
N ILE A 293 10.56 6.39 24.15
CA ILE A 293 10.52 7.27 22.96
C ILE A 293 10.24 8.73 23.34
N LYS A 294 9.44 8.97 24.38
CA LYS A 294 9.14 10.32 24.88
C LYS A 294 10.38 11.14 25.28
N ASP A 295 11.47 10.46 25.64
CA ASP A 295 12.70 11.07 26.15
C ASP A 295 13.77 11.33 25.08
N TYR A 296 13.54 10.83 23.82
CA TYR A 296 14.53 10.93 22.74
C TYR A 296 14.64 12.33 22.15
N LEU A 297 13.59 13.11 22.14
CA LEU A 297 13.58 14.48 21.65
C LEU A 297 13.21 15.46 22.75
N LYS A 298 13.94 16.57 22.81
CA LYS A 298 13.71 17.65 23.76
C LYS A 298 13.40 18.95 23.02
N PRO A 299 12.45 19.78 23.47
CA PRO A 299 12.09 21.03 22.82
C PRO A 299 13.29 21.93 22.56
N GLU A 300 14.26 21.95 23.49
CA GLU A 300 15.43 22.84 23.44
C GLU A 300 16.45 22.44 22.37
N THR A 301 16.53 21.15 22.00
CA THR A 301 17.57 20.62 21.11
C THR A 301 17.03 20.10 19.79
N VAL A 302 15.71 20.02 19.61
CA VAL A 302 15.08 19.40 18.44
C VAL A 302 15.44 20.14 17.15
N LYS A 303 15.63 21.47 17.20
CA LYS A 303 16.04 22.28 16.03
C LYS A 303 17.40 21.85 15.51
N ASP A 304 18.38 21.71 16.37
CA ASP A 304 19.75 21.29 15.99
C ASP A 304 19.74 19.84 15.46
N VAL A 305 18.98 18.96 16.14
CA VAL A 305 18.83 17.57 15.71
C VAL A 305 18.21 17.49 14.31
N LEU A 306 17.15 18.29 14.07
CA LEU A 306 16.47 18.28 12.77
C LEU A 306 17.36 18.87 11.66
N ILE A 307 18.10 19.94 11.92
CA ILE A 307 19.04 20.52 10.94
C ILE A 307 20.07 19.44 10.54
N GLN A 308 20.69 18.75 11.50
CA GLN A 308 21.66 17.69 11.20
C GLN A 308 21.01 16.47 10.50
N ALA A 309 19.75 16.15 10.80
CA ALA A 309 19.01 15.11 10.10
C ALA A 309 18.71 15.50 8.65
N LEU A 310 18.27 16.75 8.44
CA LEU A 310 17.93 17.32 7.14
C LEU A 310 19.10 17.28 6.17
N LEU A 311 20.32 17.55 6.64
CA LEU A 311 21.54 17.55 5.82
C LEU A 311 21.85 16.16 5.22
N ASP A 312 21.30 15.08 5.78
CA ASP A 312 21.41 13.71 5.25
C ASP A 312 20.23 13.33 4.34
N THR A 313 19.43 14.29 3.88
CA THR A 313 18.23 14.02 3.10
C THR A 313 18.26 14.71 1.72
N PRO A 314 17.54 14.18 0.72
CA PRO A 314 17.41 14.82 -0.59
C PRO A 314 16.69 16.17 -0.54
N PHE A 315 15.94 16.46 0.54
CA PHE A 315 15.24 17.74 0.69
C PHE A 315 16.20 18.93 0.67
N PHE A 316 17.35 18.82 1.34
CA PHE A 316 18.35 19.90 1.34
C PHE A 316 18.94 20.09 -0.06
N VAL A 317 19.35 19.03 -0.75
CA VAL A 317 19.99 19.09 -2.07
C VAL A 317 19.04 19.68 -3.11
N THR A 318 17.79 19.22 -3.13
CA THR A 318 16.77 19.73 -4.07
C THR A 318 16.45 21.20 -3.80
N GLN A 319 16.23 21.56 -2.53
CA GLN A 319 15.93 22.95 -2.15
C GLN A 319 17.12 23.87 -2.40
N TRP A 320 18.35 23.40 -2.15
CA TRP A 320 19.58 24.13 -2.50
C TRP A 320 19.66 24.45 -3.98
N ARG A 321 19.42 23.46 -4.86
CA ARG A 321 19.41 23.64 -6.32
C ARG A 321 18.40 24.71 -6.74
N TRP A 322 17.19 24.65 -6.17
CA TRP A 322 16.15 25.63 -6.46
C TRP A 322 16.54 27.02 -5.97
N ASN A 323 17.04 27.13 -4.75
CA ASN A 323 17.46 28.40 -4.16
C ASN A 323 18.64 29.03 -4.93
N ALA A 324 19.62 28.23 -5.31
CA ALA A 324 20.74 28.69 -6.12
C ALA A 324 20.29 29.20 -7.51
N SER A 325 19.30 28.52 -8.13
CA SER A 325 18.75 28.93 -9.43
C SER A 325 17.92 30.21 -9.29
N VAL A 326 17.06 30.32 -8.29
CA VAL A 326 16.28 31.54 -8.05
C VAL A 326 17.17 32.73 -7.64
N ALA A 327 18.24 32.49 -6.90
CA ALA A 327 19.22 33.49 -6.52
C ALA A 327 20.21 33.89 -7.64
N LEU A 328 20.00 33.43 -8.88
CA LEU A 328 20.84 33.68 -10.05
C LEU A 328 22.28 33.13 -9.97
N ALA A 329 22.57 32.27 -8.97
CA ALA A 329 23.86 31.59 -8.82
C ALA A 329 24.03 30.46 -9.87
N VAL A 330 22.95 29.79 -10.19
CA VAL A 330 22.87 28.79 -11.25
C VAL A 330 22.03 29.33 -12.40
N LYS A 331 22.64 29.40 -13.60
CA LYS A 331 21.98 29.95 -14.78
C LYS A 331 20.97 28.99 -15.37
N ARG A 332 19.74 29.44 -15.60
CA ARG A 332 18.69 28.74 -16.35
C ARG A 332 18.85 28.85 -17.86
N ARG A 333 19.40 29.99 -18.31
CA ARG A 333 19.66 30.32 -19.72
C ARG A 333 21.07 30.89 -19.89
N ASN A 334 21.73 30.50 -20.99
CA ASN A 334 23.01 31.03 -21.40
C ASN A 334 22.93 31.47 -22.88
N GLY A 335 23.15 32.76 -23.15
CA GLY A 335 23.02 33.32 -24.50
C GLY A 335 21.63 33.09 -25.13
N GLY A 336 20.54 33.13 -24.35
CA GLY A 336 19.16 32.87 -24.79
C GLY A 336 18.76 31.38 -24.90
N LYS A 337 19.71 30.44 -24.89
CA LYS A 337 19.45 28.99 -24.90
C LYS A 337 19.24 28.48 -23.49
N ARG A 338 18.28 27.56 -23.30
CA ARG A 338 18.05 26.90 -22.02
C ARG A 338 19.24 26.00 -21.65
N VAL A 339 19.71 26.10 -20.40
CA VAL A 339 20.76 25.22 -19.86
C VAL A 339 20.11 23.87 -19.53
N LEU A 340 20.71 22.79 -19.97
CA LEU A 340 20.17 21.44 -19.71
C LEU A 340 20.16 21.14 -18.20
N PRO A 341 19.20 20.35 -17.70
CA PRO A 341 19.04 20.02 -16.29
C PRO A 341 20.30 19.48 -15.64
N GLN A 342 20.99 18.59 -16.32
CA GLN A 342 22.24 18.00 -15.87
C GLN A 342 23.32 19.05 -15.55
N PHE A 343 23.45 20.06 -16.39
CA PHE A 343 24.44 21.14 -16.15
C PHE A 343 23.99 22.08 -15.03
N GLN A 344 22.69 22.30 -14.84
CA GLN A 344 22.17 23.05 -13.70
C GLN A 344 22.43 22.30 -12.38
N ARG A 345 22.23 20.97 -12.37
CA ARG A 345 22.51 20.10 -11.22
C ARG A 345 24.00 20.15 -10.86
N ASN A 346 24.88 19.87 -11.80
CA ASN A 346 26.35 19.94 -11.60
C ASN A 346 26.82 21.32 -11.11
N ALA A 347 26.22 22.40 -11.63
CA ALA A 347 26.54 23.73 -11.17
C ALA A 347 26.09 23.99 -9.72
N ALA A 348 24.95 23.46 -9.30
CA ALA A 348 24.46 23.56 -7.93
C ALA A 348 25.30 22.70 -6.96
N GLU A 349 25.73 21.52 -7.38
CA GLU A 349 26.62 20.62 -6.62
C GLU A 349 28.01 21.23 -6.43
N ASN A 350 28.59 21.81 -7.48
CA ASN A 350 29.84 22.52 -7.39
C ASN A 350 29.75 23.73 -6.43
N LEU A 351 28.62 24.45 -6.46
CA LEU A 351 28.41 25.58 -5.57
C LEU A 351 28.27 25.16 -4.11
N VAL A 352 27.59 24.06 -3.80
CA VAL A 352 27.51 23.56 -2.42
C VAL A 352 28.88 23.10 -1.93
N ALA A 353 29.69 22.48 -2.80
CA ALA A 353 31.04 22.07 -2.48
C ALA A 353 31.95 23.27 -2.10
N GLU A 354 31.74 24.39 -2.76
CA GLU A 354 32.48 25.63 -2.49
C GLU A 354 31.99 26.34 -1.21
N VAL A 355 30.66 26.37 -0.99
CA VAL A 355 30.01 27.15 0.10
C VAL A 355 29.90 26.33 1.38
N PHE A 356 29.57 25.03 1.27
CA PHE A 356 29.32 24.13 2.38
C PHE A 356 30.08 22.82 2.21
N PRO A 357 31.42 22.79 2.35
CA PRO A 357 32.23 21.58 2.11
C PRO A 357 31.80 20.37 2.95
N ASP A 358 31.39 20.57 4.21
CA ASP A 358 30.97 19.49 5.08
C ASP A 358 29.72 18.74 4.55
N GLN A 359 28.93 19.37 3.67
CA GLN A 359 27.74 18.73 3.07
C GLN A 359 28.09 17.60 2.10
N ILE A 360 29.24 17.71 1.44
CA ILE A 360 29.70 16.70 0.48
C ILE A 360 30.83 15.83 1.03
N ALA A 361 31.32 16.12 2.24
CA ALA A 361 32.36 15.32 2.88
C ALA A 361 31.81 13.93 3.25
N CYS A 362 32.63 12.89 3.01
CA CYS A 362 32.27 11.54 3.47
C CYS A 362 32.14 11.53 5.00
N ALA A 363 31.19 10.76 5.51
CA ALA A 363 30.92 10.65 6.97
C ALA A 363 32.17 10.28 7.78
N GLU A 364 33.06 9.49 7.19
CA GLU A 364 34.34 9.07 7.78
C GLU A 364 35.31 10.23 8.03
N ASN A 365 35.18 11.32 7.27
CA ASN A 365 36.03 12.50 7.37
C ASN A 365 35.45 13.58 8.31
N LEU A 366 34.28 13.35 8.87
CA LEU A 366 33.59 14.30 9.74
C LEU A 366 33.73 13.89 11.21
N ALA A 367 34.42 14.69 11.99
CA ALA A 367 34.47 14.53 13.45
C ALA A 367 33.23 15.15 14.11
N GLY A 368 32.11 14.43 14.13
CA GLY A 368 30.89 14.89 14.81
C GLY A 368 29.81 15.47 13.87
N ASN A 369 29.14 16.54 14.29
CA ASN A 369 28.12 17.22 13.51
C ASN A 369 28.72 18.08 12.40
N ARG A 370 28.02 18.22 11.25
CA ARG A 370 28.42 19.16 10.19
C ARG A 370 28.35 20.59 10.68
N THR A 371 29.38 21.37 10.36
CA THR A 371 29.43 22.78 10.69
C THR A 371 28.68 23.58 9.65
N VAL A 372 27.52 24.12 10.00
CA VAL A 372 26.70 24.94 9.09
C VAL A 372 27.37 26.30 8.87
N PRO A 373 27.74 26.66 7.62
CA PRO A 373 28.39 27.93 7.34
C PRO A 373 27.42 29.12 7.43
N ASP A 374 27.93 30.26 7.88
CA ASP A 374 27.22 31.54 7.90
C ASP A 374 27.16 32.11 6.46
N HIS A 375 26.17 31.63 5.68
CA HIS A 375 26.03 32.02 4.26
C HIS A 375 24.54 32.19 3.90
N PRO A 376 24.16 33.29 3.21
CA PRO A 376 22.77 33.61 2.91
C PRO A 376 21.98 32.49 2.20
N LEU A 377 22.56 31.79 1.23
CA LEU A 377 21.88 30.68 0.54
C LEU A 377 21.69 29.48 1.46
N VAL A 378 22.61 29.18 2.38
CA VAL A 378 22.50 28.10 3.33
C VAL A 378 21.37 28.37 4.33
N TRP A 379 21.33 29.58 4.91
CA TRP A 379 20.23 29.97 5.84
C TRP A 379 18.87 29.82 5.15
N GLN A 380 18.76 30.34 3.92
CA GLN A 380 17.49 30.30 3.21
C GLN A 380 17.10 28.87 2.89
N THR A 381 18.05 28.02 2.50
CA THR A 381 17.76 26.60 2.22
C THR A 381 17.30 25.86 3.46
N LEU A 382 17.98 26.04 4.59
CA LEU A 382 17.58 25.46 5.87
C LEU A 382 16.21 25.99 6.31
N TRP A 383 15.97 27.30 6.16
CA TRP A 383 14.69 27.92 6.50
C TRP A 383 13.55 27.34 5.62
N ASP A 384 13.74 27.26 4.30
CA ASP A 384 12.73 26.71 3.38
C ASP A 384 12.41 25.23 3.70
N CYS A 385 13.42 24.44 4.06
CA CYS A 385 13.22 23.06 4.47
C CYS A 385 12.51 22.95 5.83
N THR A 386 12.95 23.71 6.85
CA THR A 386 12.48 23.56 8.23
C THR A 386 11.16 24.27 8.50
N GLN A 387 10.81 25.31 7.74
CA GLN A 387 9.59 26.08 7.87
C GLN A 387 8.63 25.96 6.67
N GLY A 388 9.15 25.63 5.48
CA GLY A 388 8.34 25.46 4.27
C GLY A 388 7.84 24.02 4.11
N ILE A 389 8.78 23.09 4.01
CA ILE A 389 8.49 21.64 3.81
C ILE A 389 8.09 20.98 5.13
N MET A 390 8.65 21.44 6.25
CA MET A 390 8.42 20.95 7.59
C MET A 390 7.87 22.07 8.48
N ASP A 391 7.54 21.73 9.72
CA ASP A 391 7.13 22.67 10.78
C ASP A 391 7.92 22.42 12.06
N ILE A 392 9.10 23.01 12.13
CA ILE A 392 10.01 22.83 13.28
C ILE A 392 9.53 23.58 14.53
N GLU A 393 8.92 24.74 14.36
CA GLU A 393 8.40 25.52 15.50
C GLU A 393 7.21 24.80 16.12
N GLY A 394 6.26 24.33 15.30
CA GLY A 394 5.13 23.51 15.77
C GLY A 394 5.59 22.22 16.45
N LEU A 395 6.65 21.58 15.96
CA LEU A 395 7.20 20.40 16.62
C LEU A 395 7.82 20.73 17.98
N ALA A 396 8.58 21.82 18.10
CA ALA A 396 9.17 22.23 19.37
C ALA A 396 8.09 22.60 20.41
N GLU A 397 7.01 23.24 19.96
CA GLU A 397 5.85 23.55 20.81
C GLU A 397 5.13 22.27 21.24
N LEU A 398 4.85 21.35 20.31
CA LEU A 398 4.22 20.06 20.63
C LEU A 398 5.03 19.26 21.65
N LEU A 399 6.35 19.20 21.51
CA LEU A 399 7.22 18.53 22.49
C LEU A 399 7.15 19.19 23.87
N SER A 400 6.96 20.52 23.92
CA SER A 400 6.74 21.25 25.18
C SER A 400 5.39 20.89 25.79
N GLN A 401 4.32 20.81 25.00
CA GLN A 401 2.97 20.42 25.44
C GLN A 401 2.93 18.96 25.90
N ILE A 402 3.66 18.05 25.26
CA ILE A 402 3.82 16.67 25.72
C ILE A 402 4.51 16.64 27.09
N ARG A 403 5.57 17.42 27.26
CA ARG A 403 6.31 17.48 28.52
C ARG A 403 5.49 18.10 29.66
N SER A 404 4.67 19.11 29.38
CA SER A 404 3.72 19.71 30.35
C SER A 404 2.48 18.86 30.61
N LYS A 405 2.29 17.76 29.86
CA LYS A 405 1.11 16.86 29.87
C LYS A 405 -0.19 17.54 29.41
N GLU A 406 -0.10 18.57 28.62
CA GLU A 406 -1.25 19.16 27.92
C GLU A 406 -1.67 18.25 26.74
N VAL A 407 -0.72 17.56 26.14
CA VAL A 407 -0.92 16.50 25.13
C VAL A 407 -0.46 15.17 25.73
N ASN A 408 -1.32 14.16 25.65
CA ASN A 408 -1.06 12.83 26.21
C ASN A 408 -0.40 11.93 25.15
N LEU A 409 0.63 11.19 25.57
CA LEU A 409 1.20 10.07 24.80
C LEU A 409 0.69 8.75 25.34
N HIS A 410 0.14 7.92 24.48
CA HIS A 410 -0.31 6.57 24.78
C HIS A 410 0.53 5.57 24.02
N PHE A 411 0.95 4.51 24.67
CA PHE A 411 1.83 3.49 24.10
C PHE A 411 1.08 2.16 24.00
N VAL A 412 1.08 1.57 22.80
CA VAL A 412 0.33 0.34 22.52
C VAL A 412 1.22 -0.62 21.74
N ASP A 413 1.36 -1.83 22.26
CA ASP A 413 1.92 -2.97 21.54
C ASP A 413 0.78 -3.75 20.89
N SER A 414 0.77 -3.80 19.57
CA SER A 414 -0.26 -4.51 18.81
C SER A 414 0.31 -5.73 18.09
N GLN A 415 -0.46 -6.80 18.02
CA GLN A 415 -0.06 -8.02 17.29
C GLN A 415 -0.18 -7.85 15.78
N THR A 416 -1.10 -6.99 15.35
CA THR A 416 -1.36 -6.63 13.95
C THR A 416 -1.48 -5.13 13.83
N PRO A 417 -1.07 -4.53 12.70
CA PRO A 417 -1.21 -3.09 12.52
C PRO A 417 -2.68 -2.66 12.62
N SER A 418 -2.92 -1.58 13.33
CA SER A 418 -4.27 -1.01 13.45
C SER A 418 -4.82 -0.55 12.10
N PRO A 419 -6.14 -0.43 11.93
CA PRO A 419 -6.73 0.16 10.71
C PRO A 419 -6.17 1.57 10.41
N ALA A 420 -5.83 2.35 11.43
CA ALA A 420 -5.22 3.66 11.27
C ALA A 420 -3.79 3.59 10.70
N SER A 421 -3.01 2.56 11.06
CA SER A 421 -1.68 2.32 10.52
C SER A 421 -1.69 1.89 9.06
N MET A 422 -2.76 1.27 8.57
CA MET A 422 -2.85 0.82 7.17
C MET A 422 -2.72 1.99 6.18
N ALA A 423 -3.14 3.19 6.55
CA ALA A 423 -3.00 4.37 5.70
C ALA A 423 -1.52 4.69 5.40
N ILE A 424 -0.66 4.70 6.42
CA ILE A 424 0.77 4.99 6.25
C ILE A 424 1.52 3.79 5.67
N ILE A 425 1.15 2.57 6.00
CA ILE A 425 1.73 1.35 5.43
C ILE A 425 1.54 1.33 3.91
N ASN A 426 0.34 1.63 3.43
CA ASN A 426 0.02 1.66 2.00
C ASN A 426 0.64 2.88 1.27
N ALA A 427 0.77 4.03 1.96
CA ALA A 427 1.35 5.24 1.40
C ALA A 427 2.88 5.31 1.52
N ARG A 428 3.52 4.39 2.26
CA ARG A 428 4.93 4.43 2.64
C ARG A 428 5.87 4.66 1.47
N ASN A 429 5.64 3.98 0.36
CA ASN A 429 6.49 4.06 -0.83
C ASN A 429 6.56 5.48 -1.46
N TYR A 430 5.57 6.33 -1.17
CA TYR A 430 5.48 7.71 -1.64
C TYR A 430 5.85 8.76 -0.57
N SER A 431 6.15 8.32 0.66
CA SER A 431 6.24 9.18 1.85
C SER A 431 7.57 9.06 2.59
N PHE A 432 8.59 8.46 1.95
CA PHE A 432 9.93 8.33 2.53
C PHE A 432 10.57 9.69 2.82
N LEU A 433 11.33 9.74 3.91
CA LEU A 433 12.03 10.93 4.40
C LEU A 433 13.54 10.88 4.15
N ASP A 434 14.06 9.78 3.61
CA ASP A 434 15.49 9.49 3.48
C ASP A 434 15.87 8.97 2.09
N GLU A 435 17.17 8.98 1.80
CA GLU A 435 17.80 8.50 0.55
C GLU A 435 18.21 7.01 0.64
N ALA A 436 17.41 6.15 1.27
CA ALA A 436 17.79 4.74 1.24
C ALA A 436 17.99 4.26 -0.22
N PRO A 437 19.06 3.53 -0.54
CA PRO A 437 19.29 2.99 -1.87
C PRO A 437 18.08 2.23 -2.38
N ALA A 438 17.86 2.24 -3.69
CA ALA A 438 16.69 1.58 -4.29
C ALA A 438 16.57 0.10 -3.90
N GLU A 439 17.70 -0.55 -3.66
CA GLU A 439 17.76 -1.95 -3.20
C GLU A 439 17.28 -2.11 -1.76
N GLU A 440 17.61 -1.20 -0.86
CA GLU A 440 17.14 -1.21 0.53
C GLU A 440 15.65 -0.85 0.64
N ARG A 441 15.16 0.04 -0.22
CA ARG A 441 13.72 0.36 -0.33
C ARG A 441 12.88 -0.87 -0.70
N ARG A 442 13.45 -1.84 -1.44
CA ARG A 442 12.79 -3.10 -1.79
C ARG A 442 12.72 -4.09 -0.63
N THR A 443 13.76 -4.16 0.18
CA THR A 443 13.91 -5.18 1.24
C THR A 443 13.03 -4.95 2.45
N LEU A 444 12.62 -3.69 2.70
CA LEU A 444 11.79 -3.31 3.85
C LEU A 444 10.29 -3.16 3.52
N ALA A 445 9.81 -3.82 2.47
CA ALA A 445 8.37 -3.93 2.26
C ALA A 445 7.72 -4.63 3.47
N ILE A 446 6.75 -3.94 4.10
CA ILE A 446 6.03 -4.53 5.25
C ILE A 446 5.21 -5.70 4.74
N HIS A 447 5.59 -6.91 5.16
CA HIS A 447 4.87 -8.13 4.82
C HIS A 447 3.62 -8.27 5.70
N THR A 448 2.56 -7.55 5.34
CA THR A 448 1.24 -7.69 5.99
C THR A 448 0.53 -8.98 5.57
N GLN A 449 1.02 -9.68 4.54
CA GLN A 449 0.48 -10.99 4.14
C GLN A 449 0.78 -12.03 5.22
N GLY A 450 -0.25 -12.45 5.93
CA GLY A 450 -0.17 -13.44 7.02
C GLY A 450 -0.39 -12.86 8.42
N LEU A 451 -0.50 -11.55 8.58
CA LEU A 451 -0.90 -10.90 9.84
C LEU A 451 -2.43 -10.91 10.04
N ASN A 452 -3.19 -11.54 9.13
CA ASN A 452 -4.63 -11.65 9.28
C ASN A 452 -4.97 -12.52 10.51
N ASP A 453 -5.99 -12.12 11.25
CA ASP A 453 -6.58 -12.72 12.45
C ASP A 453 -6.76 -14.26 12.41
N SER A 454 -6.73 -14.86 11.22
CA SER A 454 -6.93 -16.30 11.05
C SER A 454 -5.87 -17.19 11.70
N PHE A 455 -4.60 -16.71 11.84
CA PHE A 455 -3.57 -17.52 12.52
C PHE A 455 -3.73 -17.47 14.06
N MET A 456 -4.01 -16.30 14.61
CA MET A 456 -4.21 -16.13 16.06
C MET A 456 -5.56 -16.72 16.50
N ALA A 457 -6.55 -16.78 15.60
CA ALA A 457 -7.82 -17.48 15.83
C ALA A 457 -7.73 -19.01 15.67
N GLN A 458 -6.65 -19.54 15.05
CA GLN A 458 -6.42 -20.98 14.96
C GLN A 458 -5.69 -21.46 16.21
N VAL A 459 -6.40 -22.15 17.05
CA VAL A 459 -5.83 -22.81 18.23
C VAL A 459 -4.96 -23.96 17.75
N LEU A 460 -3.63 -23.82 17.95
CA LEU A 460 -2.70 -24.94 17.78
C LEU A 460 -2.89 -25.95 18.92
N SER A 461 -2.88 -27.23 18.59
CA SER A 461 -2.96 -28.26 19.63
C SER A 461 -1.65 -28.28 20.46
N PRO A 462 -1.69 -28.65 21.75
CA PRO A 462 -0.48 -28.79 22.56
C PRO A 462 0.56 -29.71 21.92
N MET A 463 0.12 -30.72 21.16
CA MET A 463 0.99 -31.65 20.44
C MET A 463 1.74 -30.95 19.27
N GLU A 464 1.13 -29.99 18.58
CA GLU A 464 1.79 -29.23 17.53
C GLU A 464 2.83 -28.26 18.09
N ILE A 465 2.51 -27.65 19.23
CA ILE A 465 3.45 -26.77 19.96
C ILE A 465 4.65 -27.60 20.43
N GLU A 466 4.41 -28.77 21.03
CA GLU A 466 5.51 -29.65 21.48
C GLU A 466 6.37 -30.14 20.31
N ARG A 467 5.76 -30.51 19.19
CA ARG A 467 6.49 -30.91 17.97
C ARG A 467 7.35 -29.76 17.46
N PHE A 468 6.86 -28.53 17.51
CA PHE A 468 7.66 -27.36 17.17
C PHE A 468 8.82 -27.17 18.15
N ASN A 469 8.56 -27.22 19.46
CA ASN A 469 9.59 -27.09 20.51
C ASN A 469 10.73 -28.11 20.33
N VAL A 470 10.38 -29.36 20.00
CA VAL A 470 11.38 -30.40 19.68
C VAL A 470 12.17 -30.06 18.41
N SER A 471 11.48 -29.51 17.38
CA SER A 471 12.12 -29.22 16.08
C SER A 471 13.15 -28.10 16.12
N ILE A 472 13.10 -27.24 17.12
CA ILE A 472 14.04 -26.12 17.28
C ILE A 472 15.25 -26.46 18.14
N GLN A 473 15.23 -27.61 18.87
CA GLN A 473 16.35 -28.02 19.69
C GLN A 473 17.61 -28.26 18.85
N PRO A 474 18.77 -27.71 19.24
CA PRO A 474 20.02 -27.96 18.54
C PRO A 474 20.45 -29.41 18.66
N GLN A 475 21.09 -29.93 17.62
CA GLN A 475 21.77 -31.21 17.67
C GLN A 475 23.19 -31.00 18.24
N ILE A 476 23.40 -31.42 19.48
CA ILE A 476 24.69 -31.30 20.19
C ILE A 476 25.61 -32.41 19.73
N ARG A 477 26.77 -32.08 19.20
CA ARG A 477 27.73 -33.00 18.60
C ARG A 477 28.98 -33.25 19.50
N ASP A 478 29.37 -32.25 20.26
CA ASP A 478 30.59 -32.30 21.09
C ASP A 478 30.44 -31.57 22.44
N ALA A 479 31.51 -31.59 23.25
CA ALA A 479 31.51 -31.00 24.57
C ALA A 479 31.47 -29.46 24.56
N ASP A 480 31.93 -28.81 23.51
CA ASP A 480 31.99 -27.38 23.46
C ASP A 480 30.61 -26.84 23.05
N GLU A 481 29.89 -27.48 22.10
CA GLU A 481 28.50 -27.20 21.79
C GLU A 481 27.59 -27.44 23.02
N LEU A 482 27.84 -28.50 23.79
CA LEU A 482 27.10 -28.75 25.02
C LEU A 482 27.36 -27.63 26.07
N TYR A 483 28.60 -27.17 26.19
CA TYR A 483 28.95 -26.07 27.09
C TYR A 483 28.22 -24.77 26.70
N GLU A 484 28.26 -24.43 25.43
CA GLU A 484 27.54 -23.24 24.90
C GLU A 484 26.04 -23.34 25.16
N TRP A 485 25.43 -24.50 24.85
CA TRP A 485 24.00 -24.70 25.07
C TRP A 485 23.62 -24.55 26.55
N ILE A 486 24.39 -25.15 27.48
CA ILE A 486 24.19 -25.01 28.94
C ILE A 486 24.36 -23.53 29.35
N SER A 487 25.37 -22.86 28.81
CA SER A 487 25.58 -21.42 29.07
C SER A 487 24.41 -20.58 28.67
N TYR A 488 23.78 -20.88 27.52
CA TYR A 488 22.57 -20.18 27.09
C TYR A 488 21.35 -20.54 27.97
N CYS A 489 21.18 -21.80 28.36
CA CYS A 489 20.06 -22.22 29.22
C CYS A 489 20.12 -21.58 30.61
N GLY A 490 21.27 -21.13 31.04
CA GLY A 490 21.57 -20.65 32.39
C GLY A 490 21.68 -21.76 33.42
N VAL A 491 20.62 -22.51 33.68
CA VAL A 491 20.55 -23.67 34.55
C VAL A 491 19.99 -24.85 33.80
N VAL A 492 20.56 -26.05 33.90
CA VAL A 492 20.02 -27.27 33.27
C VAL A 492 19.76 -28.36 34.28
N TRP A 493 18.73 -29.15 34.02
CA TRP A 493 18.30 -30.29 34.82
C TRP A 493 18.78 -31.59 34.16
N SER A 494 19.04 -32.64 34.94
CA SER A 494 19.59 -33.90 34.43
C SER A 494 18.69 -34.55 33.36
N ASP A 495 17.37 -34.36 33.43
CA ASP A 495 16.41 -34.87 32.46
C ASP A 495 16.43 -34.12 31.10
N GLU A 496 17.03 -32.94 31.03
CA GLU A 496 17.20 -32.16 29.81
C GLU A 496 18.43 -32.56 28.97
N LEU A 497 19.31 -33.41 29.55
CA LEU A 497 20.59 -33.83 28.98
C LEU A 497 20.55 -35.21 28.30
N LYS A 498 19.38 -35.71 27.99
CA LYS A 498 19.16 -37.00 27.32
C LYS A 498 19.93 -37.08 25.99
N GLY A 499 20.81 -38.12 25.88
CA GLY A 499 21.66 -38.36 24.72
C GLY A 499 23.04 -37.71 24.77
N CYS A 500 23.34 -36.96 25.84
CA CYS A 500 24.68 -36.32 26.06
C CYS A 500 25.29 -36.73 27.42
N GLU A 501 24.79 -37.81 28.05
CA GLU A 501 25.11 -38.18 29.43
C GLU A 501 26.62 -38.33 29.66
N HIS A 502 27.31 -39.05 28.78
CA HIS A 502 28.75 -39.30 28.91
C HIS A 502 29.58 -38.01 28.80
N THR A 503 29.24 -37.14 27.84
CA THR A 503 29.91 -35.85 27.66
C THR A 503 29.68 -34.94 28.86
N PHE A 504 28.45 -34.95 29.37
CA PHE A 504 28.04 -34.20 30.54
C PHE A 504 28.81 -34.65 31.82
N GLU A 505 28.90 -35.97 32.11
CA GLU A 505 29.63 -36.52 33.24
C GLU A 505 31.14 -36.11 33.23
N ASN A 506 31.74 -36.12 32.05
CA ASN A 506 33.12 -35.68 31.87
C ASN A 506 33.28 -34.17 32.15
N MET A 507 32.32 -33.35 31.73
CA MET A 507 32.32 -31.89 31.99
C MET A 507 32.14 -31.57 33.49
N VAL A 508 31.34 -32.35 34.20
CA VAL A 508 31.22 -32.24 35.66
C VAL A 508 32.50 -32.65 36.35
N ALA A 509 33.12 -33.79 35.96
CA ALA A 509 34.36 -34.27 36.50
C ALA A 509 35.55 -33.31 36.27
N THR A 510 35.57 -32.62 35.14
CA THR A 510 36.61 -31.61 34.81
C THR A 510 36.33 -30.21 35.39
N GLY A 511 35.21 -30.02 36.11
CA GLY A 511 34.86 -28.75 36.72
C GLY A 511 34.39 -27.68 35.73
N ARG A 512 34.10 -28.04 34.47
CA ARG A 512 33.49 -27.10 33.46
C ARG A 512 32.05 -26.75 33.80
N LEU A 513 31.35 -27.64 34.53
CA LEU A 513 29.98 -27.45 35.04
C LEU A 513 29.99 -27.48 36.55
N LEU A 514 29.26 -26.53 37.13
CA LEU A 514 29.13 -26.39 38.57
C LEU A 514 27.74 -26.85 39.03
N PRO A 515 27.67 -27.73 40.06
CA PRO A 515 26.37 -28.17 40.60
C PRO A 515 25.81 -27.11 41.57
N ILE A 516 24.47 -26.93 41.50
CA ILE A 516 23.71 -26.12 42.47
C ILE A 516 22.43 -26.87 42.85
N ARG A 517 22.02 -26.81 44.10
CA ARG A 517 20.75 -27.42 44.53
C ARG A 517 19.61 -26.38 44.49
N LEU A 518 18.63 -26.65 43.65
CA LEU A 518 17.40 -25.88 43.55
C LEU A 518 16.20 -26.80 43.89
N HIS A 519 15.38 -26.41 44.87
CA HIS A 519 14.17 -27.16 45.33
C HIS A 519 14.47 -28.67 45.68
N GLY A 520 15.68 -28.94 46.20
CA GLY A 520 16.07 -30.30 46.63
C GLY A 520 16.70 -31.16 45.54
N GLU A 521 16.69 -30.74 44.27
CA GLU A 521 17.30 -31.42 43.13
C GLU A 521 18.60 -30.74 42.73
N THR A 522 19.57 -31.53 42.20
CA THR A 522 20.84 -31.03 41.69
C THR A 522 20.70 -30.58 40.25
N THR A 523 21.01 -29.32 39.98
CA THR A 523 21.05 -28.69 38.66
C THR A 523 22.48 -28.22 38.38
N TYR A 524 22.76 -27.88 37.12
CA TYR A 524 24.13 -27.56 36.68
C TYR A 524 24.10 -26.25 35.87
N PHE A 525 25.18 -25.48 35.99
CA PHE A 525 25.38 -24.22 35.28
C PHE A 525 26.87 -24.05 34.93
N THR A 526 27.17 -23.15 33.99
CA THR A 526 28.55 -22.80 33.60
C THR A 526 29.04 -21.60 34.40
N LEU A 527 30.36 -21.45 34.51
CA LEU A 527 30.97 -20.32 35.21
C LEU A 527 30.56 -18.95 34.63
N SER A 528 30.29 -18.88 33.33
CA SER A 528 29.80 -17.66 32.67
C SER A 528 28.47 -17.17 33.23
N GLN A 529 27.62 -18.07 33.71
CA GLN A 529 26.28 -17.76 34.24
C GLN A 529 26.29 -17.51 35.77
N GLN A 530 27.42 -17.61 36.41
CA GLN A 530 27.57 -17.51 37.87
C GLN A 530 26.90 -16.26 38.45
N THR A 531 27.06 -15.10 37.82
CA THR A 531 26.48 -13.84 38.28
C THR A 531 24.94 -13.86 38.29
N HIS A 532 24.34 -14.35 37.21
CA HIS A 532 22.87 -14.42 37.09
C HIS A 532 22.31 -15.43 38.10
N ILE A 533 22.98 -16.60 38.28
CA ILE A 533 22.58 -17.65 39.23
C ILE A 533 22.67 -17.11 40.66
N TYR A 534 23.74 -16.42 40.99
CA TYR A 534 23.93 -15.81 42.31
C TYR A 534 22.86 -14.77 42.61
N ASN A 535 22.53 -13.89 41.65
CA ASN A 535 21.54 -12.85 41.84
C ASN A 535 20.14 -13.43 42.06
N VAL A 536 19.78 -14.54 41.39
CA VAL A 536 18.43 -15.13 41.47
C VAL A 536 18.30 -16.08 42.67
N TRP A 537 19.35 -16.87 42.98
CA TRP A 537 19.35 -17.87 44.09
C TRP A 537 20.56 -17.71 45.00
N PRO A 538 20.71 -16.62 45.73
CA PRO A 538 21.89 -16.35 46.56
C PRO A 538 22.05 -17.38 47.70
N ASP A 539 20.96 -17.91 48.27
CA ASP A 539 20.99 -18.89 49.35
C ASP A 539 21.47 -20.27 48.88
N ALA A 540 21.11 -20.68 47.66
CA ALA A 540 21.61 -21.91 47.06
C ALA A 540 23.13 -21.83 46.77
N PHE A 541 23.60 -20.64 46.45
CA PHE A 541 25.01 -20.36 46.14
C PHE A 541 25.91 -20.39 47.40
N LYS A 542 25.40 -20.04 48.60
CA LYS A 542 26.13 -20.07 49.87
C LYS A 542 26.61 -21.46 50.25
N GLN A 543 26.08 -22.50 49.65
CA GLN A 543 26.48 -23.89 49.86
C GLN A 543 27.75 -24.29 49.06
N LEU A 544 28.14 -23.52 48.05
CA LEU A 544 29.35 -23.67 47.25
C LEU A 544 30.49 -22.96 47.99
N LYS A 545 31.41 -23.73 48.61
CA LYS A 545 32.59 -23.25 49.37
C LYS A 545 33.66 -22.63 48.46
N GLU A 546 33.38 -21.64 47.65
CA GLU A 546 34.42 -20.93 46.92
C GLU A 546 34.23 -19.44 46.89
N SER A 547 35.34 -18.71 46.97
CA SER A 547 35.51 -17.25 47.08
C SER A 547 34.60 -16.48 46.14
N ALA A 548 33.49 -15.96 46.67
CA ALA A 548 32.64 -14.99 46.01
C ALA A 548 33.46 -13.70 45.79
N LYS A 549 33.98 -13.49 44.59
CA LYS A 549 34.39 -12.16 44.20
C LYS A 549 33.14 -11.26 44.32
N SER A 550 33.28 -10.07 44.91
CA SER A 550 32.20 -9.14 45.07
C SER A 550 31.66 -8.72 43.67
N TYR A 551 30.58 -9.32 43.27
CA TYR A 551 29.87 -8.93 42.05
C TYR A 551 28.88 -7.82 42.38
N SER A 552 28.80 -6.80 41.52
CA SER A 552 27.87 -5.70 41.69
C SER A 552 26.43 -6.23 41.62
N LEU A 553 25.64 -5.87 42.61
CA LEU A 553 24.22 -6.17 42.73
C LEU A 553 23.37 -5.42 41.64
N SER A 554 23.74 -5.53 40.40
CA SER A 554 22.82 -5.08 39.34
C SER A 554 21.76 -6.17 39.12
N GLY A 555 20.79 -6.11 39.99
CA GLY A 555 19.43 -6.50 39.85
C GLY A 555 19.09 -7.97 39.66
N PHE A 556 18.54 -8.59 40.72
CA PHE A 556 17.71 -9.80 40.65
C PHE A 556 16.78 -9.79 39.41
N GLU A 557 16.11 -8.67 39.19
CA GLU A 557 15.14 -8.51 38.09
C GLU A 557 15.80 -8.67 36.69
N ALA A 558 16.94 -8.03 36.46
CA ALA A 558 17.68 -8.13 35.21
C ALA A 558 18.17 -9.58 34.96
N SER A 559 18.71 -10.24 36.02
CA SER A 559 19.15 -11.61 35.93
C SER A 559 18.03 -12.61 35.69
N LEU A 560 16.87 -12.42 36.33
CA LEU A 560 15.70 -13.27 36.11
C LEU A 560 15.15 -13.10 34.69
N LYS A 561 15.04 -11.86 34.19
CA LYS A 561 14.62 -11.58 32.80
C LYS A 561 15.53 -12.27 31.79
N GLU A 562 16.85 -12.20 31.99
CA GLU A 562 17.84 -12.86 31.13
C GLU A 562 17.65 -14.39 31.12
N LEU A 563 17.51 -15.02 32.27
CA LEU A 563 17.29 -16.48 32.36
C LEU A 563 15.96 -16.90 31.73
N VAL A 564 14.89 -16.16 31.93
CA VAL A 564 13.56 -16.42 31.31
C VAL A 564 13.63 -16.28 29.81
N MET A 565 14.24 -15.19 29.29
CA MET A 565 14.40 -14.97 27.86
C MET A 565 15.20 -16.11 27.22
N ASN A 566 16.33 -16.48 27.81
CA ASN A 566 17.17 -17.55 27.31
C ASN A 566 16.45 -18.91 27.27
N ARG A 567 15.64 -19.21 28.29
CA ARG A 567 14.81 -20.42 28.30
C ARG A 567 13.79 -20.43 27.15
N LEU A 568 13.06 -19.32 26.95
CA LEU A 568 12.09 -19.22 25.88
C LEU A 568 12.73 -19.28 24.49
N SER A 569 13.94 -18.72 24.34
CA SER A 569 14.69 -18.74 23.06
C SER A 569 15.17 -20.15 22.68
N ILE A 570 15.43 -21.01 23.66
CA ILE A 570 15.96 -22.38 23.43
C ILE A 570 14.82 -23.40 23.37
N PHE A 571 13.90 -23.36 24.32
CA PHE A 571 12.85 -24.38 24.47
C PHE A 571 11.54 -24.06 23.77
N GLY A 572 11.41 -22.87 23.18
CA GLY A 572 10.25 -22.48 22.42
C GLY A 572 9.10 -21.95 23.28
N ALA A 573 7.88 -22.35 22.92
CA ALA A 573 6.68 -21.92 23.62
C ALA A 573 6.50 -22.69 24.93
N LEU A 574 6.53 -21.99 26.06
CA LEU A 574 6.40 -22.57 27.40
C LEU A 574 5.27 -21.90 28.18
N THR A 575 4.59 -22.67 29.04
CA THR A 575 3.64 -22.12 30.01
C THR A 575 4.40 -21.52 31.22
N GLU A 576 3.75 -20.60 31.94
CA GLU A 576 4.32 -20.05 33.17
C GLU A 576 4.63 -21.14 34.19
N ALA A 577 3.74 -22.14 34.33
CA ALA A 577 3.97 -23.33 35.15
C ALA A 577 5.19 -24.14 34.68
N GLY A 578 5.42 -24.26 33.37
CA GLY A 578 6.58 -24.90 32.78
C GLY A 578 7.88 -24.16 33.10
N LEU A 579 7.86 -22.83 33.03
CA LEU A 579 9.01 -21.98 33.42
C LEU A 579 9.29 -22.07 34.92
N LEU A 580 8.27 -22.01 35.80
CA LEU A 580 8.44 -22.15 37.24
C LEU A 580 9.03 -23.50 37.65
N LYS A 581 8.74 -24.57 36.92
CA LYS A 581 9.33 -25.89 37.18
C LYS A 581 10.85 -25.88 36.90
N ARG A 582 11.34 -25.11 35.95
CA ARG A 582 12.74 -25.04 35.51
C ARG A 582 13.54 -23.89 36.15
N LEU A 583 12.86 -22.80 36.45
CA LEU A 583 13.41 -21.64 37.13
C LEU A 583 12.56 -21.38 38.38
N PRO A 584 12.85 -22.06 39.50
CA PRO A 584 12.05 -22.01 40.70
C PRO A 584 12.20 -20.67 41.42
N VAL A 585 11.23 -19.77 41.21
CA VAL A 585 11.09 -18.47 41.89
C VAL A 585 9.64 -18.30 42.31
N ALA A 586 9.31 -17.23 43.03
CA ALA A 586 7.90 -16.93 43.34
C ALA A 586 7.11 -16.63 42.04
N ALA A 587 5.91 -17.17 41.92
CA ALA A 587 5.09 -17.01 40.72
C ALA A 587 4.84 -15.53 40.35
N SER A 588 4.66 -14.65 41.34
CA SER A 588 4.53 -13.20 41.12
C SER A 588 5.75 -12.57 40.48
N LEU A 589 6.95 -13.01 40.82
CA LEU A 589 8.21 -12.53 40.25
C LEU A 589 8.42 -13.04 38.82
N MET A 590 8.04 -14.30 38.54
CA MET A 590 8.05 -14.85 37.19
C MET A 590 7.08 -14.06 36.29
N HIS A 591 5.87 -13.84 36.74
CA HIS A 591 4.87 -13.05 36.03
C HIS A 591 5.34 -11.62 35.74
N GLN A 592 5.94 -10.94 36.72
CA GLN A 592 6.53 -9.60 36.53
C GLN A 592 7.67 -9.62 35.49
N ALA A 593 8.55 -10.64 35.51
CA ALA A 593 9.61 -10.76 34.52
C ALA A 593 9.08 -10.98 33.11
N LEU A 594 8.04 -11.82 32.94
CA LEU A 594 7.37 -12.06 31.67
C LEU A 594 6.69 -10.81 31.12
N LEU A 595 5.94 -10.06 31.96
CA LEU A 595 5.33 -8.80 31.57
C LEU A 595 6.38 -7.75 31.18
N ALA A 596 7.51 -7.67 31.90
CA ALA A 596 8.58 -6.75 31.55
C ALA A 596 9.25 -7.10 30.21
N LEU A 597 9.42 -8.40 29.90
CA LEU A 597 9.92 -8.86 28.60
C LEU A 597 8.91 -8.62 27.47
N GLU A 598 7.60 -8.75 27.75
CA GLU A 598 6.54 -8.41 26.81
C GLU A 598 6.53 -6.90 26.51
N GLN A 599 6.66 -6.02 27.52
CA GLN A 599 6.79 -4.58 27.34
C GLN A 599 8.00 -4.19 26.50
N GLN A 600 9.09 -4.94 26.58
CA GLN A 600 10.24 -4.76 25.72
C GLN A 600 10.01 -5.30 24.29
N GLY A 601 8.93 -6.05 24.03
CA GLY A 601 8.62 -6.66 22.74
C GLY A 601 9.55 -7.83 22.38
N VAL A 602 10.13 -8.50 23.37
CA VAL A 602 11.04 -9.65 23.17
C VAL A 602 10.27 -10.96 23.26
N VAL A 603 9.29 -11.02 24.15
CA VAL A 603 8.44 -12.19 24.42
C VAL A 603 6.99 -11.83 24.19
N PHE A 604 6.21 -12.76 23.67
CA PHE A 604 4.78 -12.60 23.46
C PHE A 604 3.97 -13.68 24.14
N ARG A 605 2.81 -13.31 24.64
CA ARG A 605 1.81 -14.26 25.10
C ARG A 605 1.09 -14.87 23.88
N PHE A 606 0.98 -16.21 23.89
CA PHE A 606 0.41 -16.98 22.80
C PHE A 606 -0.64 -17.96 23.35
N GLN A 607 -1.83 -17.93 22.81
CA GLN A 607 -2.95 -18.82 23.21
C GLN A 607 -3.19 -18.87 24.74
N ASP A 608 -3.31 -17.70 25.36
CA ASP A 608 -3.61 -17.44 26.77
C ASP A 608 -2.66 -18.06 27.80
N ASP A 609 -2.08 -19.24 27.56
CA ASP A 609 -1.28 -19.98 28.52
C ASP A 609 0.22 -20.04 28.18
N TYR A 610 0.60 -19.82 26.91
CA TYR A 610 1.99 -19.97 26.46
C TYR A 610 2.67 -18.62 26.30
N TRP A 611 3.97 -18.60 26.64
CA TRP A 611 4.89 -17.52 26.37
C TRP A 611 5.94 -18.00 25.37
N ILE A 612 6.27 -17.17 24.38
CA ILE A 612 7.21 -17.52 23.32
C ILE A 612 8.09 -16.32 22.95
N GLU A 613 9.33 -16.58 22.62
CA GLU A 613 10.24 -15.58 22.10
C GLU A 613 9.79 -15.15 20.69
N ARG A 614 9.96 -13.87 20.37
CA ARG A 614 9.47 -13.18 19.17
C ARG A 614 9.85 -13.88 17.86
N HIS A 615 11.16 -14.24 17.69
CA HIS A 615 11.65 -14.90 16.48
C HIS A 615 11.10 -16.31 16.33
N LEU A 616 10.93 -17.01 17.43
CA LEU A 616 10.35 -18.34 17.43
C LEU A 616 8.86 -18.31 17.12
N LEU A 617 8.13 -17.27 17.53
CA LEU A 617 6.72 -17.08 17.14
C LEU A 617 6.60 -16.89 15.61
N ALA A 618 7.46 -16.08 15.01
CA ALA A 618 7.48 -15.90 13.56
C ALA A 618 7.86 -17.22 12.84
N ARG A 619 8.83 -17.97 13.37
CA ARG A 619 9.22 -19.28 12.84
C ARG A 619 8.09 -20.32 12.98
N LEU A 620 7.37 -20.34 14.09
CA LEU A 620 6.20 -21.20 14.33
C LEU A 620 5.10 -20.91 13.30
N ARG A 621 4.78 -19.64 13.09
CA ARG A 621 3.82 -19.19 12.06
C ARG A 621 4.22 -19.65 10.66
N LYS A 622 5.49 -19.42 10.29
CA LYS A 622 6.01 -19.81 8.98
C LYS A 622 6.00 -21.34 8.79
N THR A 623 6.35 -22.11 9.81
CA THR A 623 6.35 -23.57 9.78
C THR A 623 4.94 -24.11 9.62
N HIS A 624 3.98 -23.59 10.40
CA HIS A 624 2.56 -24.00 10.31
C HIS A 624 1.97 -23.67 8.94
N LEU A 625 2.21 -22.47 8.41
CA LEU A 625 1.77 -22.10 7.06
C LEU A 625 2.43 -22.99 5.99
N GLY A 626 3.73 -23.29 6.16
CA GLY A 626 4.47 -24.18 5.27
C GLY A 626 3.88 -25.61 5.27
N GLN A 627 3.54 -26.16 6.43
CA GLN A 627 2.88 -27.46 6.56
C GLN A 627 1.50 -27.47 5.89
N LYS A 628 0.70 -26.44 6.11
CA LYS A 628 -0.61 -26.30 5.43
C LYS A 628 -0.47 -26.20 3.92
N ARG A 629 0.53 -25.45 3.43
CA ARG A 629 0.83 -25.36 2.00
C ARG A 629 1.29 -26.70 1.40
N GLN A 630 2.02 -27.50 2.15
CA GLN A 630 2.43 -28.86 1.71
C GLN A 630 1.27 -29.85 1.63
N LEU A 631 0.19 -29.62 2.40
CA LEU A 631 -1.04 -30.40 2.30
C LEU A 631 -1.81 -30.09 1.00
N VAL A 632 -1.61 -28.91 0.43
CA VAL A 632 -2.21 -28.52 -0.85
C VAL A 632 -1.38 -29.13 -1.98
N LYS A 633 -1.91 -30.19 -2.58
CA LYS A 633 -1.30 -30.82 -3.77
C LYS A 633 -1.71 -30.07 -5.02
N THR A 634 -0.74 -29.77 -5.87
CA THR A 634 -1.01 -29.26 -7.22
C THR A 634 -1.60 -30.41 -8.07
N ILE A 635 -2.58 -30.08 -8.89
CA ILE A 635 -3.13 -31.01 -9.89
C ILE A 635 -2.63 -30.63 -11.30
N SER A 636 -2.61 -31.62 -12.21
CA SER A 636 -2.28 -31.35 -13.59
C SER A 636 -3.42 -30.64 -14.33
N ILE A 637 -3.11 -30.00 -15.44
CA ILE A 637 -4.12 -29.35 -16.30
C ILE A 637 -5.15 -30.37 -16.78
N GLU A 638 -4.71 -31.58 -17.11
CA GLU A 638 -5.58 -32.66 -17.56
C GLU A 638 -6.58 -33.08 -16.45
N ALA A 639 -6.11 -33.14 -15.20
CA ALA A 639 -6.99 -33.43 -14.05
C ALA A 639 -8.03 -32.34 -13.84
N TYR A 640 -7.64 -31.06 -14.03
CA TYR A 640 -8.59 -29.95 -13.95
C TYR A 640 -9.59 -29.94 -15.12
N GLU A 641 -9.16 -30.28 -16.33
CA GLU A 641 -10.06 -30.43 -17.48
C GLU A 641 -11.05 -31.60 -17.29
N GLN A 642 -10.60 -32.70 -16.70
CA GLN A 642 -11.49 -33.81 -16.34
C GLN A 642 -12.50 -33.38 -15.28
N PHE A 643 -12.06 -32.66 -14.26
CA PHE A 643 -12.94 -32.06 -13.26
C PHE A 643 -13.99 -31.15 -13.90
N LEU A 644 -13.55 -30.16 -14.72
CA LEU A 644 -14.47 -29.25 -15.41
C LEU A 644 -15.46 -29.99 -16.33
N SER A 645 -15.00 -31.01 -17.02
CA SER A 645 -15.86 -31.81 -17.89
C SER A 645 -16.98 -32.51 -17.12
N LYS A 646 -16.68 -33.00 -15.93
CA LYS A 646 -17.70 -33.59 -15.02
C LYS A 646 -18.54 -32.52 -14.34
N TRP A 647 -17.91 -31.49 -13.79
CA TRP A 647 -18.55 -30.37 -13.06
C TRP A 647 -19.57 -29.63 -13.94
N GLN A 648 -19.25 -29.44 -15.21
CA GLN A 648 -20.12 -28.77 -16.18
C GLN A 648 -21.01 -29.74 -16.96
N TYR A 649 -21.24 -30.94 -16.47
CA TYR A 649 -22.14 -31.96 -17.08
C TYR A 649 -21.79 -32.34 -18.52
N LYS A 650 -20.52 -32.25 -18.91
CA LYS A 650 -20.10 -32.62 -20.27
C LYS A 650 -19.86 -34.15 -20.43
N THR A 651 -19.37 -34.80 -19.37
CA THR A 651 -19.18 -36.27 -19.32
C THR A 651 -20.44 -37.04 -18.94
N GLU A 652 -21.31 -36.42 -18.14
CA GLU A 652 -22.59 -37.02 -17.70
C GLU A 652 -23.71 -36.01 -18.04
N PRO A 653 -24.17 -35.97 -19.30
CA PRO A 653 -25.19 -35.01 -19.73
C PRO A 653 -26.51 -35.17 -19.01
N LEU A 654 -27.15 -34.05 -18.71
CA LEU A 654 -28.48 -33.95 -18.11
C LEU A 654 -29.60 -34.28 -19.12
N VAL A 655 -30.84 -34.39 -18.64
CA VAL A 655 -31.97 -34.74 -19.51
C VAL A 655 -33.11 -33.72 -19.36
N GLY A 656 -33.76 -33.34 -20.45
CA GLY A 656 -35.00 -32.59 -20.46
C GLY A 656 -34.86 -31.12 -20.07
N SER A 657 -35.98 -30.44 -19.82
CA SER A 657 -36.05 -29.01 -19.49
C SER A 657 -35.37 -28.66 -18.16
N GLU A 658 -35.40 -29.54 -17.18
CA GLU A 658 -34.69 -29.37 -15.91
C GLU A 658 -33.15 -29.38 -16.14
N GLY A 659 -32.67 -30.24 -17.07
CA GLY A 659 -31.26 -30.23 -17.47
C GLY A 659 -30.87 -28.92 -18.15
N VAL A 660 -31.73 -28.34 -18.99
CA VAL A 660 -31.51 -27.05 -19.61
C VAL A 660 -31.46 -25.96 -18.54
N GLN A 661 -32.37 -26.01 -17.55
CA GLN A 661 -32.36 -25.05 -16.43
C GLN A 661 -31.08 -25.10 -15.63
N THR A 662 -30.62 -26.29 -15.25
CA THR A 662 -29.36 -26.47 -14.49
C THR A 662 -28.16 -25.93 -15.25
N VAL A 663 -28.10 -26.15 -16.58
CA VAL A 663 -27.00 -25.58 -17.41
C VAL A 663 -27.12 -24.06 -17.49
N LEU A 664 -28.33 -23.50 -17.59
CA LEU A 664 -28.49 -22.02 -17.61
C LEU A 664 -28.08 -21.41 -16.25
N ASP A 665 -28.39 -22.06 -15.12
CA ASP A 665 -27.97 -21.60 -13.78
C ASP A 665 -26.44 -21.59 -13.67
N LEU A 666 -25.79 -22.67 -14.11
CA LEU A 666 -24.34 -22.79 -14.08
C LEU A 666 -23.64 -21.75 -14.99
N PHE A 667 -24.26 -21.37 -16.10
CA PHE A 667 -23.71 -20.44 -17.06
C PHE A 667 -24.35 -19.05 -17.01
N GLN A 668 -25.02 -18.66 -15.91
CA GLN A 668 -25.55 -17.32 -15.75
C GLN A 668 -24.43 -16.27 -15.95
N GLY A 669 -24.75 -15.20 -16.70
CA GLY A 669 -23.79 -14.13 -16.99
C GLY A 669 -22.72 -14.46 -18.03
N TYR A 670 -22.59 -15.71 -18.49
CA TYR A 670 -21.60 -16.11 -19.50
C TYR A 670 -21.90 -15.54 -20.88
N ALA A 671 -20.89 -15.01 -21.56
CA ALA A 671 -21.02 -14.32 -22.82
C ALA A 671 -20.67 -15.24 -24.01
N ALA A 672 -21.69 -15.76 -24.72
CA ALA A 672 -21.51 -16.57 -25.92
C ALA A 672 -22.46 -16.13 -27.05
N THR A 673 -22.11 -16.46 -28.31
CA THR A 673 -23.02 -16.21 -29.44
C THR A 673 -24.23 -17.16 -29.35
N ALA A 674 -25.32 -16.83 -30.02
CA ALA A 674 -26.51 -17.67 -29.99
C ALA A 674 -26.24 -19.08 -30.53
N SER A 675 -25.34 -19.26 -31.52
CA SER A 675 -24.92 -20.58 -32.02
C SER A 675 -24.12 -21.36 -30.97
N GLU A 676 -23.17 -20.71 -30.30
CA GLU A 676 -22.39 -21.34 -29.22
C GLU A 676 -23.27 -21.78 -28.06
N TRP A 677 -24.28 -20.98 -27.70
CA TRP A 677 -25.25 -21.34 -26.65
C TRP A 677 -25.97 -22.65 -26.98
N GLU A 678 -26.51 -22.80 -28.19
CA GLU A 678 -27.29 -23.97 -28.54
C GLU A 678 -26.43 -25.17 -28.98
N GLU A 679 -25.40 -24.96 -29.83
CA GLU A 679 -24.61 -26.06 -30.38
C GLU A 679 -23.50 -26.54 -29.45
N ASP A 680 -22.82 -25.63 -28.74
CA ASP A 680 -21.64 -25.97 -27.94
C ASP A 680 -21.95 -26.08 -26.45
N ILE A 681 -22.83 -25.24 -25.89
CA ILE A 681 -23.11 -25.24 -24.46
C ILE A 681 -24.26 -26.19 -24.12
N LEU A 682 -25.44 -26.00 -24.69
CA LEU A 682 -26.64 -26.77 -24.32
C LEU A 682 -26.61 -28.19 -24.91
N LYS A 683 -26.35 -28.36 -26.21
CA LYS A 683 -26.33 -29.71 -26.84
C LYS A 683 -25.27 -30.64 -26.26
N SER A 684 -24.12 -30.09 -25.84
CA SER A 684 -23.07 -30.92 -25.27
C SER A 684 -23.33 -31.36 -23.83
N ARG A 685 -24.32 -30.76 -23.16
CA ARG A 685 -24.62 -30.96 -21.72
C ARG A 685 -26.03 -31.49 -21.44
N VAL A 686 -26.91 -31.47 -22.43
CA VAL A 686 -28.29 -31.94 -22.30
C VAL A 686 -28.58 -32.97 -23.40
N THR A 687 -28.82 -34.20 -23.01
CA THR A 687 -29.22 -35.25 -23.92
C THR A 687 -30.60 -34.96 -24.55
N ASN A 688 -30.72 -35.13 -25.86
CA ASN A 688 -31.96 -34.84 -26.62
C ASN A 688 -32.39 -33.36 -26.51
N TYR A 689 -31.42 -32.44 -26.41
CA TYR A 689 -31.74 -30.99 -26.41
C TYR A 689 -32.57 -30.62 -27.64
N ASP A 690 -33.72 -29.97 -27.41
CA ASP A 690 -34.55 -29.29 -28.41
C ASP A 690 -34.66 -27.81 -28.05
N GLY A 691 -34.54 -26.94 -29.07
CA GLY A 691 -34.67 -25.49 -28.88
C GLY A 691 -36.02 -25.06 -28.26
N LEU A 692 -37.06 -25.88 -28.36
CA LEU A 692 -38.34 -25.62 -27.69
C LEU A 692 -38.23 -25.63 -26.16
N MET A 693 -37.31 -26.43 -25.58
CA MET A 693 -37.07 -26.46 -24.12
C MET A 693 -36.57 -25.11 -23.61
N LEU A 694 -35.60 -24.49 -24.35
CA LEU A 694 -35.07 -23.18 -24.06
C LEU A 694 -36.13 -22.08 -24.22
N ASP A 695 -36.93 -22.16 -25.29
CA ASP A 695 -38.01 -21.20 -25.53
C ASP A 695 -39.09 -21.26 -24.42
N GLN A 696 -39.46 -22.47 -23.94
CA GLN A 696 -40.39 -22.65 -22.81
C GLN A 696 -39.89 -22.01 -21.51
N LEU A 697 -38.59 -22.14 -21.20
CA LEU A 697 -37.98 -21.54 -20.00
C LEU A 697 -37.94 -20.00 -20.10
N CYS A 698 -37.68 -19.48 -21.26
CA CYS A 698 -37.70 -18.02 -21.47
C CYS A 698 -39.17 -17.50 -21.46
N GLN A 699 -40.14 -18.21 -22.08
CA GLN A 699 -41.55 -17.83 -22.12
C GLN A 699 -42.25 -17.90 -20.78
N SER A 700 -41.81 -18.82 -19.90
CA SER A 700 -42.30 -18.89 -18.51
C SER A 700 -41.87 -17.68 -17.69
N GLY A 701 -40.88 -16.90 -18.16
CA GLY A 701 -40.31 -15.76 -17.45
C GLY A 701 -39.24 -16.18 -16.43
N ALA A 702 -38.83 -17.45 -16.38
CA ALA A 702 -37.79 -17.92 -15.48
C ALA A 702 -36.41 -17.34 -15.86
N TYR A 703 -36.13 -17.22 -17.15
CA TYR A 703 -34.87 -16.69 -17.67
C TYR A 703 -35.09 -15.57 -18.67
N LEU A 704 -34.24 -14.57 -18.59
CA LEU A 704 -34.10 -13.49 -19.57
C LEU A 704 -32.79 -13.67 -20.33
N TRP A 705 -32.85 -13.60 -21.65
CA TRP A 705 -31.65 -13.48 -22.45
C TRP A 705 -31.44 -12.04 -22.90
N LYS A 706 -30.21 -11.57 -22.91
CA LYS A 706 -29.86 -10.20 -23.32
C LYS A 706 -28.45 -10.16 -23.89
N ARG A 707 -28.08 -9.02 -24.46
CA ARG A 707 -26.71 -8.79 -24.91
C ARG A 707 -25.76 -8.74 -23.70
N ALA A 708 -24.61 -9.46 -23.79
CA ALA A 708 -23.63 -9.55 -22.72
C ALA A 708 -22.72 -8.30 -22.61
N GLU A 709 -22.32 -7.70 -23.75
CA GLU A 709 -21.45 -6.52 -23.77
C GLU A 709 -22.18 -5.35 -24.40
N VAL A 710 -22.22 -4.20 -23.72
CA VAL A 710 -22.73 -2.94 -24.27
C VAL A 710 -21.56 -2.14 -24.82
N LYS A 711 -21.38 -2.13 -26.13
CA LYS A 711 -20.41 -1.25 -26.82
C LYS A 711 -21.18 -0.07 -27.44
N SER A 712 -20.62 1.14 -27.29
CA SER A 712 -21.12 2.33 -28.01
C SER A 712 -21.17 2.03 -29.52
N MET A 713 -22.36 2.01 -30.10
CA MET A 713 -22.58 1.85 -31.55
C MET A 713 -23.04 3.17 -32.17
N SER A 714 -22.86 3.30 -33.48
CA SER A 714 -23.30 4.48 -34.24
C SER A 714 -24.82 4.74 -34.13
N SER A 715 -25.21 5.99 -34.18
CA SER A 715 -26.59 6.46 -34.17
C SER A 715 -27.40 6.05 -35.42
N THR A 716 -26.83 5.28 -36.36
CA THR A 716 -27.52 4.88 -37.61
C THR A 716 -28.10 3.46 -37.46
N LEU A 717 -29.33 3.26 -37.98
CA LEU A 717 -29.97 1.95 -38.03
C LEU A 717 -29.13 0.96 -38.86
N SER A 718 -28.77 -0.15 -38.23
CA SER A 718 -27.96 -1.21 -38.85
C SER A 718 -28.80 -2.47 -39.06
N SER A 719 -28.87 -2.98 -40.27
CA SER A 719 -29.52 -4.25 -40.62
C SER A 719 -28.63 -5.48 -40.50
N SER A 720 -27.44 -5.34 -39.94
CA SER A 720 -26.47 -6.45 -39.82
C SER A 720 -26.99 -7.58 -38.91
N SER A 721 -26.56 -8.82 -39.14
CA SER A 721 -26.97 -10.00 -38.37
C SER A 721 -26.43 -9.97 -36.92
N LEU A 722 -27.04 -10.80 -36.03
CA LEU A 722 -26.58 -11.03 -34.66
C LEU A 722 -25.46 -12.11 -34.58
N GLN A 723 -24.93 -12.59 -35.69
CA GLN A 723 -24.01 -13.74 -35.75
C GLN A 723 -22.79 -13.61 -34.82
N LYS A 724 -22.24 -12.40 -34.67
CA LYS A 724 -21.07 -12.13 -33.81
C LYS A 724 -21.47 -11.47 -32.49
N THR A 725 -22.76 -11.30 -32.21
CA THR A 725 -23.22 -10.66 -30.96
C THR A 725 -23.24 -11.68 -29.86
N LYS A 726 -22.53 -11.38 -28.77
CA LYS A 726 -22.53 -12.20 -27.57
C LYS A 726 -23.79 -11.91 -26.75
N LEU A 727 -24.46 -12.99 -26.37
CA LEU A 727 -25.66 -13.00 -25.55
C LEU A 727 -25.37 -13.70 -24.23
N THR A 728 -26.13 -13.37 -23.21
CA THR A 728 -26.08 -14.01 -21.91
C THR A 728 -27.50 -14.35 -21.44
N PHE A 729 -27.61 -15.41 -20.65
CA PHE A 729 -28.83 -15.76 -19.91
C PHE A 729 -28.65 -15.42 -18.44
N VAL A 730 -29.73 -14.93 -17.84
CA VAL A 730 -29.80 -14.65 -16.40
C VAL A 730 -31.18 -15.04 -15.87
N SER A 731 -31.28 -15.49 -14.64
CA SER A 731 -32.58 -15.71 -14.00
C SER A 731 -33.34 -14.39 -13.86
N ALA A 732 -34.67 -14.44 -13.81
CA ALA A 732 -35.51 -13.26 -13.68
C ALA A 732 -35.16 -12.42 -12.44
N GLU A 733 -34.78 -13.05 -11.33
CA GLU A 733 -34.38 -12.40 -10.08
C GLU A 733 -33.10 -11.58 -10.26
N ASN A 734 -32.16 -12.06 -11.07
CA ASN A 734 -30.84 -11.46 -11.27
C ASN A 734 -30.77 -10.57 -12.50
N ALA A 735 -31.86 -10.41 -13.25
CA ALA A 735 -31.88 -9.70 -14.53
C ALA A 735 -31.44 -8.22 -14.43
N ALA A 736 -31.69 -7.56 -13.28
CA ALA A 736 -31.31 -6.18 -13.02
C ALA A 736 -29.80 -6.00 -12.68
N TYR A 737 -29.09 -7.05 -12.28
CA TYR A 737 -27.72 -6.97 -11.74
C TYR A 737 -26.63 -7.43 -12.72
N ALA A 738 -27.00 -8.05 -13.81
CA ALA A 738 -26.08 -8.78 -14.68
C ALA A 738 -25.32 -7.92 -15.73
N VAL A 739 -25.65 -6.66 -15.95
CA VAL A 739 -24.96 -5.79 -16.93
C VAL A 739 -25.02 -4.34 -16.48
N ALA A 740 -23.85 -3.67 -16.44
CA ALA A 740 -23.77 -2.22 -16.24
C ALA A 740 -24.42 -1.48 -17.40
N SER A 741 -25.35 -0.59 -17.11
CA SER A 741 -25.96 0.27 -18.12
C SER A 741 -25.16 1.58 -18.24
N GLU A 742 -24.62 1.87 -19.43
CA GLU A 742 -24.13 3.21 -19.72
C GLU A 742 -25.30 4.15 -19.99
N ASP A 743 -25.41 5.25 -19.26
CA ASP A 743 -26.50 6.21 -19.36
C ASP A 743 -26.50 7.07 -20.65
N LYS A 744 -25.55 6.87 -21.56
CA LYS A 744 -25.37 7.68 -22.79
C LYS A 744 -25.38 6.86 -24.06
N LEU A 745 -26.42 6.03 -24.27
CA LEU A 745 -26.57 5.33 -25.54
C LEU A 745 -27.27 6.27 -26.56
N GLN A 746 -26.60 6.51 -27.69
CA GLN A 746 -27.21 7.22 -28.84
C GLN A 746 -28.11 6.25 -29.60
N VAL A 747 -29.41 6.43 -29.49
CA VAL A 747 -30.43 5.64 -30.17
C VAL A 747 -30.93 6.40 -31.41
N ALA A 748 -31.11 5.69 -32.55
CA ALA A 748 -31.69 6.30 -33.75
C ALA A 748 -33.12 6.83 -33.46
N PRO A 749 -33.55 7.94 -34.05
CA PRO A 749 -34.84 8.55 -33.73
C PRO A 749 -36.04 7.61 -33.89
N GLU A 750 -36.07 6.79 -34.97
CA GLU A 750 -37.13 5.82 -35.21
C GLU A 750 -37.10 4.67 -34.16
N ALA A 751 -35.90 4.24 -33.73
CA ALA A 751 -35.75 3.22 -32.71
C ALA A 751 -36.16 3.75 -31.33
N SER A 752 -35.95 5.05 -31.06
CA SER A 752 -36.43 5.69 -29.84
C SER A 752 -37.93 5.63 -29.69
N LEU A 753 -38.71 5.81 -30.81
CA LEU A 753 -40.16 5.66 -30.77
C LEU A 753 -40.62 4.27 -30.37
N VAL A 754 -39.95 3.24 -30.89
CA VAL A 754 -40.23 1.84 -30.51
C VAL A 754 -39.86 1.58 -29.04
N TYR A 755 -38.72 2.13 -28.57
CA TYR A 755 -38.26 1.96 -27.19
C TYR A 755 -39.23 2.62 -26.18
N GLU A 756 -39.65 3.87 -26.43
CA GLU A 756 -40.60 4.58 -25.55
C GLU A 756 -41.98 3.92 -25.54
N LEU A 757 -42.42 3.36 -26.67
CA LEU A 757 -43.67 2.60 -26.72
C LEU A 757 -43.59 1.35 -25.82
N LEU A 758 -42.52 0.57 -25.93
CA LEU A 758 -42.28 -0.63 -25.09
C LEU A 758 -42.12 -0.27 -23.61
N LYS A 759 -41.51 0.86 -23.33
CA LYS A 759 -41.35 1.37 -21.95
C LYS A 759 -42.70 1.78 -21.33
N ALA A 760 -43.55 2.40 -22.11
CA ALA A 760 -44.86 2.88 -21.65
C ALA A 760 -45.88 1.76 -21.49
N LYS A 761 -45.89 0.77 -22.39
CA LYS A 761 -46.95 -0.26 -22.47
C LYS A 761 -46.50 -1.66 -22.03
N GLY A 762 -45.19 -1.84 -21.74
CA GLY A 762 -44.61 -3.15 -21.34
C GLY A 762 -44.38 -4.08 -22.55
N ALA A 763 -44.57 -5.37 -22.36
CA ALA A 763 -44.25 -6.40 -23.36
C ALA A 763 -45.32 -6.45 -24.48
N LEU A 764 -44.90 -6.24 -25.74
CA LEU A 764 -45.80 -6.18 -26.92
C LEU A 764 -45.36 -7.18 -28.01
N PHE A 765 -46.34 -7.77 -28.72
CA PHE A 765 -46.06 -8.50 -29.96
C PHE A 765 -45.74 -7.54 -31.11
N PHE A 766 -45.05 -8.02 -32.12
CA PHE A 766 -44.73 -7.24 -33.32
C PHE A 766 -45.95 -6.60 -33.95
N ARG A 767 -47.08 -7.35 -34.02
CA ARG A 767 -48.36 -6.85 -34.53
C ARG A 767 -48.86 -5.64 -33.76
N ASP A 768 -48.74 -5.64 -32.45
CA ASP A 768 -49.21 -4.54 -31.58
C ASP A 768 -48.33 -3.31 -31.74
N ILE A 769 -47.00 -3.50 -31.84
CA ILE A 769 -46.06 -2.40 -32.15
C ILE A 769 -46.39 -1.75 -33.49
N LYS A 770 -46.64 -2.60 -34.53
CA LYS A 770 -47.00 -2.12 -35.87
C LYS A 770 -48.34 -1.36 -35.89
N SER A 771 -49.31 -1.76 -35.08
CA SER A 771 -50.63 -1.10 -35.03
C SER A 771 -50.56 0.27 -34.36
N GLN A 772 -49.58 0.55 -33.56
CA GLN A 772 -49.44 1.76 -32.75
C GLN A 772 -48.44 2.79 -33.31
N LEU A 773 -47.58 2.35 -34.21
CA LEU A 773 -46.60 3.25 -34.86
C LEU A 773 -46.84 3.36 -36.34
N THR A 774 -46.76 4.58 -36.89
CA THR A 774 -46.86 4.86 -38.32
C THR A 774 -45.60 4.54 -39.12
N LEU A 775 -44.85 3.51 -38.68
CA LEU A 775 -43.60 3.10 -39.31
C LEU A 775 -43.80 1.87 -40.22
N LEU A 776 -43.02 1.79 -41.29
CA LEU A 776 -43.03 0.62 -42.16
C LEU A 776 -42.56 -0.65 -41.39
N PRO A 777 -43.13 -1.84 -41.67
CA PRO A 777 -42.72 -3.08 -40.98
C PRO A 777 -41.21 -3.38 -41.06
N VAL A 778 -40.57 -3.03 -42.19
CA VAL A 778 -39.11 -3.17 -42.37
C VAL A 778 -38.37 -2.24 -41.44
N THR A 779 -38.85 -1.00 -41.26
CA THR A 779 -38.22 -0.05 -40.34
C THR A 779 -38.37 -0.51 -38.89
N ILE A 780 -39.52 -1.03 -38.48
CA ILE A 780 -39.76 -1.60 -37.15
C ILE A 780 -38.79 -2.79 -36.90
N GLU A 781 -38.64 -3.70 -37.89
CA GLU A 781 -37.66 -4.81 -37.78
C GLU A 781 -36.25 -4.26 -37.56
N GLN A 782 -35.82 -3.26 -38.33
CA GLN A 782 -34.49 -2.63 -38.16
C GLN A 782 -34.33 -1.96 -36.81
N CYS A 783 -35.36 -1.28 -36.29
CA CYS A 783 -35.37 -0.69 -34.96
C CYS A 783 -35.24 -1.75 -33.86
N LEU A 784 -36.00 -2.85 -33.97
CA LEU A 784 -35.90 -3.97 -33.00
C LEU A 784 -34.50 -4.60 -32.99
N ILE A 785 -33.90 -4.86 -34.16
CA ILE A 785 -32.53 -5.38 -34.26
C ILE A 785 -31.53 -4.36 -33.65
N HIS A 786 -31.73 -3.07 -33.93
CA HIS A 786 -30.83 -2.03 -33.40
C HIS A 786 -30.90 -1.96 -31.87
N LEU A 787 -32.10 -1.91 -31.29
CA LEU A 787 -32.32 -1.87 -29.84
C LEU A 787 -31.84 -3.14 -29.14
N LEU A 788 -32.04 -4.30 -29.76
CA LEU A 788 -31.55 -5.58 -29.27
C LEU A 788 -29.99 -5.61 -29.24
N LYS A 789 -29.34 -5.10 -30.29
CA LYS A 789 -27.89 -4.93 -30.35
C LYS A 789 -27.33 -3.97 -29.31
N GLN A 790 -28.11 -3.02 -28.89
CA GLN A 790 -27.75 -2.10 -27.81
C GLN A 790 -28.05 -2.68 -26.40
N GLY A 791 -28.70 -3.87 -26.33
CA GLY A 791 -29.06 -4.49 -25.06
C GLY A 791 -30.20 -3.82 -24.34
N LEU A 792 -30.99 -2.95 -25.05
CA LEU A 792 -32.09 -2.19 -24.48
C LEU A 792 -33.41 -2.97 -24.44
N ILE A 793 -33.58 -3.94 -25.35
CA ILE A 793 -34.78 -4.78 -25.42
C ILE A 793 -34.39 -6.25 -25.56
N ALA A 794 -35.31 -7.11 -25.17
CA ALA A 794 -35.24 -8.55 -25.35
C ALA A 794 -36.59 -9.13 -25.73
N THR A 795 -36.68 -10.40 -26.08
CA THR A 795 -37.94 -11.13 -26.31
C THR A 795 -38.10 -12.25 -25.29
N ASP A 796 -39.32 -12.63 -25.01
CA ASP A 796 -39.68 -13.78 -24.17
C ASP A 796 -39.51 -15.13 -24.86
N GLY A 797 -38.89 -15.21 -26.06
CA GLY A 797 -38.50 -16.44 -26.75
C GLY A 797 -37.11 -16.30 -27.39
N PHE A 798 -36.31 -17.35 -27.41
CA PHE A 798 -34.99 -17.33 -28.04
C PHE A 798 -35.03 -17.39 -29.57
N GLN A 799 -36.24 -17.61 -30.13
CA GLN A 799 -36.49 -17.67 -31.58
C GLN A 799 -36.00 -16.41 -32.31
N ALA A 800 -36.10 -15.20 -31.67
CA ALA A 800 -35.59 -13.97 -32.24
C ALA A 800 -34.08 -14.02 -32.50
N ALA A 801 -33.32 -14.54 -31.57
CA ALA A 801 -31.86 -14.73 -31.72
C ALA A 801 -31.54 -15.67 -32.88
N ARG A 802 -32.25 -16.83 -33.00
CA ARG A 802 -32.06 -17.81 -34.10
C ARG A 802 -32.35 -17.22 -35.49
N VAL A 803 -33.36 -16.39 -35.59
CA VAL A 803 -33.72 -15.74 -36.88
C VAL A 803 -32.73 -14.62 -37.23
N PHE A 804 -32.36 -13.79 -36.26
CA PHE A 804 -31.48 -12.66 -36.52
C PHE A 804 -29.99 -13.00 -36.66
N ILE A 805 -29.58 -14.22 -36.37
CA ILE A 805 -28.27 -14.75 -36.76
C ILE A 805 -28.11 -14.74 -38.28
N LYS A 806 -29.19 -15.05 -39.02
CA LYS A 806 -29.19 -15.10 -40.49
C LYS A 806 -29.04 -13.71 -41.07
N SER A 807 -28.27 -13.62 -42.15
CA SER A 807 -28.14 -12.34 -42.87
C SER A 807 -29.47 -11.90 -43.48
N PRO A 808 -29.71 -10.59 -43.74
CA PRO A 808 -30.91 -10.12 -44.40
C PRO A 808 -31.22 -10.84 -45.72
N ALA A 809 -30.20 -11.16 -46.53
CA ALA A 809 -30.30 -11.89 -47.78
C ALA A 809 -30.81 -13.33 -47.60
N GLU A 810 -30.31 -14.01 -46.55
CA GLU A 810 -30.72 -15.39 -46.22
C GLU A 810 -32.16 -15.41 -45.69
N ARG A 811 -32.53 -14.45 -44.84
CA ARG A 811 -33.91 -14.31 -44.36
C ARG A 811 -34.85 -14.12 -45.53
N THR A 812 -34.53 -13.26 -46.49
CA THR A 812 -35.32 -13.02 -47.71
C THR A 812 -35.43 -14.26 -48.58
N ARG A 813 -34.33 -15.01 -48.78
CA ARG A 813 -34.35 -16.27 -49.54
C ARG A 813 -35.24 -17.34 -48.86
N GLN A 814 -35.22 -17.45 -47.57
CA GLN A 814 -36.08 -18.38 -46.79
C GLN A 814 -37.57 -17.99 -46.95
N LEU A 815 -37.88 -16.67 -46.83
CA LEU A 815 -39.22 -16.19 -47.08
C LEU A 815 -39.70 -16.47 -48.49
N GLN A 816 -38.86 -16.32 -49.53
CA GLN A 816 -39.19 -16.68 -50.91
C GLN A 816 -39.38 -18.18 -51.08
N LYS A 817 -38.60 -19.05 -50.43
CA LYS A 817 -38.80 -20.50 -50.45
C LYS A 817 -40.14 -20.87 -49.79
N ALA A 818 -40.47 -20.30 -48.65
CA ALA A 818 -41.77 -20.48 -47.93
C ALA A 818 -42.93 -20.03 -48.74
N LYS A 819 -42.85 -18.87 -49.47
CA LYS A 819 -43.85 -18.36 -50.41
C LYS A 819 -44.10 -19.35 -51.57
N ARG A 820 -43.08 -19.99 -52.09
CA ARG A 820 -43.20 -20.98 -53.19
C ARG A 820 -43.84 -22.30 -52.72
N ALA A 821 -43.67 -22.67 -51.43
CA ALA A 821 -44.23 -23.89 -50.86
C ALA A 821 -45.66 -23.77 -50.38
N MET A 822 -46.18 -22.56 -50.12
CA MET A 822 -47.56 -22.33 -49.69
C MET A 822 -48.41 -21.72 -50.79
N ARG A 823 -49.55 -22.34 -51.13
CA ARG A 823 -50.51 -21.87 -52.16
C ARG A 823 -51.34 -20.63 -51.77
N ARG A 824 -51.22 -20.13 -50.52
CA ARG A 824 -51.81 -18.86 -50.04
C ARG A 824 -50.65 -17.85 -49.76
N SER A 825 -50.87 -16.56 -50.08
CA SER A 825 -49.89 -15.48 -49.86
C SER A 825 -49.58 -15.35 -48.37
N PRO A 826 -48.46 -15.82 -47.85
CA PRO A 826 -48.16 -15.70 -46.44
C PRO A 826 -47.84 -14.24 -46.12
N ASN A 827 -48.21 -13.78 -44.90
CA ASN A 827 -47.73 -12.53 -44.33
C ASN A 827 -46.19 -12.49 -44.39
N PRO A 828 -45.56 -11.57 -45.16
CA PRO A 828 -44.10 -11.53 -45.28
C PRO A 828 -43.39 -11.32 -43.95
N TYR A 829 -44.10 -10.85 -42.92
CA TYR A 829 -43.57 -10.56 -41.58
C TYR A 829 -44.13 -11.51 -40.53
N GLY A 830 -44.81 -12.61 -40.92
CA GLY A 830 -45.38 -13.59 -40.00
C GLY A 830 -44.32 -14.24 -39.08
N TYR A 831 -43.06 -14.32 -39.52
CA TYR A 831 -41.98 -14.79 -38.68
C TYR A 831 -41.66 -13.86 -37.47
N LEU A 832 -41.89 -12.53 -37.62
CA LEU A 832 -41.74 -11.58 -36.52
C LEU A 832 -42.82 -11.73 -35.46
N GLU A 833 -43.99 -12.18 -35.84
CA GLU A 833 -45.11 -12.48 -34.93
C GLU A 833 -44.86 -13.71 -34.07
N MET A 834 -44.04 -14.63 -34.59
CA MET A 834 -43.64 -15.86 -33.87
C MET A 834 -42.41 -15.70 -32.92
N MET A 835 -41.81 -14.51 -32.88
CA MET A 835 -40.63 -14.25 -32.07
C MET A 835 -40.91 -14.05 -30.56
N GLY A 836 -42.19 -14.00 -30.18
CA GLY A 836 -42.61 -13.66 -28.83
C GLY A 836 -42.90 -12.18 -28.63
N ARG A 837 -43.03 -11.77 -27.37
CA ARG A 837 -43.26 -10.39 -26.98
C ARG A 837 -41.94 -9.68 -26.78
N TRP A 838 -41.85 -8.46 -27.21
CA TRP A 838 -40.72 -7.55 -27.05
C TRP A 838 -40.91 -6.72 -25.79
N SER A 839 -39.90 -6.66 -24.95
CA SER A 839 -39.92 -5.89 -23.70
C SER A 839 -38.60 -5.17 -23.48
N VAL A 840 -38.62 -4.13 -22.67
CA VAL A 840 -37.44 -3.39 -22.26
C VAL A 840 -36.66 -4.24 -21.22
N VAL A 841 -35.36 -4.34 -21.39
CA VAL A 841 -34.47 -5.03 -20.40
C VAL A 841 -34.44 -4.21 -19.11
N PRO A 842 -34.67 -4.81 -17.93
CA PRO A 842 -34.56 -4.13 -16.64
C PRO A 842 -33.22 -3.46 -16.46
N LYS A 843 -33.22 -2.22 -15.97
CA LYS A 843 -32.00 -1.48 -15.58
C LYS A 843 -31.73 -1.69 -14.10
N GLY A 844 -30.50 -1.97 -13.75
CA GLY A 844 -30.05 -2.12 -12.37
C GLY A 844 -28.57 -1.77 -12.22
N GLN A 845 -28.08 -1.91 -11.00
CA GLN A 845 -26.65 -1.78 -10.73
C GLN A 845 -25.97 -3.13 -10.89
N PHE A 846 -24.78 -3.13 -11.51
CA PHE A 846 -23.95 -4.33 -11.61
C PHE A 846 -23.50 -4.77 -10.22
N ASP A 847 -23.75 -6.05 -9.89
CA ASP A 847 -23.35 -6.66 -8.63
C ASP A 847 -22.07 -7.50 -8.82
N ASN A 848 -20.98 -7.04 -8.20
CA ASN A 848 -19.68 -7.70 -8.30
C ASN A 848 -19.67 -9.06 -7.58
N GLU A 849 -20.33 -9.18 -6.42
CA GLU A 849 -20.36 -10.41 -5.62
C GLU A 849 -21.12 -11.50 -6.35
N LEU A 850 -22.31 -11.20 -6.85
CA LEU A 850 -23.10 -12.11 -7.65
C LEU A 850 -22.35 -12.62 -8.89
N CYS A 851 -21.58 -11.75 -9.55
CA CYS A 851 -20.80 -12.13 -10.71
C CYS A 851 -19.64 -13.07 -10.35
N ILE A 852 -18.99 -12.86 -9.20
CA ILE A 852 -17.95 -13.74 -8.67
C ILE A 852 -18.54 -15.10 -8.29
N GLU A 853 -19.70 -15.16 -7.67
CA GLU A 853 -20.42 -16.40 -7.35
C GLU A 853 -20.69 -17.21 -8.63
N TRP A 854 -21.24 -16.61 -9.69
CA TRP A 854 -21.46 -17.27 -10.97
C TRP A 854 -20.19 -17.82 -11.61
N MET A 855 -19.07 -17.09 -11.49
CA MET A 855 -17.80 -17.59 -12.00
C MET A 855 -17.27 -18.76 -11.16
N LEU A 856 -17.44 -18.73 -9.84
CA LEU A 856 -17.07 -19.84 -8.96
C LEU A 856 -17.94 -21.08 -9.21
N ASP A 857 -19.25 -20.90 -9.36
CA ASP A 857 -20.18 -22.00 -9.70
C ASP A 857 -19.80 -22.65 -11.04
N ARG A 858 -19.41 -21.85 -12.02
CA ARG A 858 -19.05 -22.32 -13.36
C ARG A 858 -17.72 -23.08 -13.41
N TYR A 859 -16.70 -22.58 -12.71
CA TYR A 859 -15.31 -23.09 -12.82
C TYR A 859 -14.83 -23.88 -11.61
N GLY A 860 -15.53 -23.83 -10.49
CA GLY A 860 -15.11 -24.42 -9.22
C GLY A 860 -13.95 -23.68 -8.54
N VAL A 861 -13.09 -23.01 -9.33
CA VAL A 861 -11.99 -22.16 -8.88
C VAL A 861 -11.91 -20.92 -9.76
N LEU A 862 -11.54 -19.80 -9.15
CA LEU A 862 -11.37 -18.55 -9.87
C LEU A 862 -9.87 -18.18 -9.96
N SER A 863 -9.35 -18.04 -11.18
CA SER A 863 -8.00 -17.54 -11.44
C SER A 863 -8.04 -16.21 -12.20
N TYR A 864 -6.99 -15.43 -12.11
CA TYR A 864 -6.84 -14.19 -12.86
C TYR A 864 -7.02 -14.39 -14.37
N ASN A 865 -6.47 -15.47 -14.92
CA ASN A 865 -6.60 -15.79 -16.34
C ASN A 865 -8.04 -16.12 -16.76
N LEU A 866 -8.81 -16.82 -15.92
CA LEU A 866 -10.22 -17.09 -16.17
C LEU A 866 -11.05 -15.81 -16.12
N TRP A 867 -10.79 -14.94 -15.13
CA TRP A 867 -11.42 -13.64 -15.05
C TRP A 867 -11.14 -12.75 -16.27
N GLN A 868 -9.89 -12.66 -16.73
CA GLN A 868 -9.54 -11.92 -17.94
C GLN A 868 -10.24 -12.45 -19.20
N ARG A 869 -10.39 -13.77 -19.32
CA ARG A 869 -11.06 -14.41 -20.46
C ARG A 869 -12.55 -14.05 -20.54
N GLU A 870 -13.22 -13.96 -19.40
CA GLU A 870 -14.65 -13.60 -19.36
C GLU A 870 -14.91 -12.10 -19.57
N LYS A 871 -13.90 -11.25 -19.45
CA LYS A 871 -14.00 -9.77 -19.62
C LYS A 871 -15.14 -9.14 -18.82
N GLN A 872 -15.40 -9.68 -17.63
CA GLN A 872 -16.41 -9.12 -16.75
C GLN A 872 -15.97 -7.74 -16.23
N PRO A 873 -16.88 -6.77 -16.06
CA PRO A 873 -16.57 -5.40 -15.61
C PRO A 873 -16.25 -5.31 -14.10
N ILE A 874 -15.75 -6.39 -13.50
CA ILE A 874 -15.38 -6.46 -12.09
C ILE A 874 -14.02 -5.80 -11.90
N THR A 875 -13.88 -4.90 -10.95
CA THR A 875 -12.59 -4.32 -10.58
C THR A 875 -11.75 -5.36 -9.80
N VAL A 876 -10.49 -5.55 -10.18
CA VAL A 876 -9.56 -6.54 -9.54
C VAL A 876 -9.50 -6.42 -8.02
N VAL A 877 -9.66 -5.21 -7.50
CA VAL A 877 -9.68 -4.90 -6.06
C VAL A 877 -10.84 -5.60 -5.33
N TYR A 878 -12.02 -5.76 -5.97
CA TYR A 878 -13.18 -6.39 -5.36
C TYR A 878 -13.01 -7.90 -5.14
N ILE A 879 -12.34 -8.58 -6.04
CA ILE A 879 -12.10 -10.04 -5.94
C ILE A 879 -11.23 -10.39 -4.72
N PHE A 880 -10.46 -9.44 -4.19
CA PHE A 880 -9.42 -9.67 -3.17
C PHE A 880 -9.68 -9.04 -1.80
N LEU A 881 -10.62 -8.10 -1.67
CA LEU A 881 -10.81 -7.33 -0.42
C LEU A 881 -11.96 -7.81 0.47
N ASP A 882 -12.94 -8.55 -0.05
CA ASP A 882 -14.11 -8.93 0.75
C ASP A 882 -14.07 -10.38 1.23
N ARG A 883 -12.99 -10.74 1.93
CA ARG A 883 -12.82 -12.07 2.53
C ARG A 883 -13.77 -12.38 3.69
N ASN A 884 -14.29 -11.37 4.39
CA ASN A 884 -15.00 -11.61 5.66
C ASN A 884 -16.49 -11.98 5.53
N GLN A 885 -17.16 -11.66 4.42
CA GLN A 885 -18.58 -12.03 4.24
C GLN A 885 -18.79 -13.33 3.44
N MET A 886 -17.88 -13.71 2.55
CA MET A 886 -17.97 -14.95 1.78
C MET A 886 -17.68 -16.22 2.59
N TYR A 887 -17.03 -16.11 3.75
CA TYR A 887 -16.65 -17.27 4.59
C TYR A 887 -17.83 -18.04 5.22
N THR A 888 -19.01 -17.44 5.33
CA THR A 888 -20.15 -18.07 5.99
C THR A 888 -20.97 -18.99 5.08
N LYS A 889 -20.90 -18.85 3.76
CA LYS A 889 -21.67 -19.68 2.81
C LYS A 889 -20.84 -20.73 2.07
N TYR A 890 -19.53 -20.51 1.89
CA TYR A 890 -18.65 -21.41 1.12
C TYR A 890 -17.35 -21.67 1.90
N LEU A 891 -17.45 -22.39 3.01
CA LEU A 891 -16.29 -22.70 3.88
C LEU A 891 -15.21 -23.58 3.22
N PHE A 892 -15.34 -23.91 1.95
CA PHE A 892 -14.48 -24.91 1.27
C PHE A 892 -13.73 -24.46 0.03
N LEU A 893 -13.90 -23.26 -0.53
CA LEU A 893 -13.44 -23.07 -1.93
C LEU A 893 -12.73 -21.77 -2.32
N VAL A 894 -12.30 -20.91 -1.42
CA VAL A 894 -11.57 -19.70 -1.86
C VAL A 894 -10.20 -19.57 -1.23
N THR A 895 -9.21 -20.17 -1.87
CA THR A 895 -7.83 -19.69 -1.77
C THR A 895 -7.42 -19.21 -3.15
N VAL A 896 -7.47 -17.90 -3.35
CA VAL A 896 -6.88 -17.28 -4.54
C VAL A 896 -5.38 -17.26 -4.34
N LEU A 897 -4.68 -18.16 -5.01
CA LEU A 897 -3.23 -18.18 -5.05
C LEU A 897 -2.76 -17.44 -6.29
N PHE A 898 -2.17 -16.25 -6.06
CA PHE A 898 -1.30 -15.63 -7.05
C PHE A 898 0.06 -16.33 -7.02
N PHE A 899 0.40 -17.06 -8.06
CA PHE A 899 1.76 -17.41 -8.39
C PHE A 899 2.02 -16.98 -9.83
N GLU A 900 3.12 -16.28 -10.01
CA GLU A 900 3.64 -15.74 -11.29
C GLU A 900 4.12 -16.82 -12.27
N HIS A 901 3.69 -18.06 -12.12
CA HIS A 901 4.01 -19.12 -13.11
C HIS A 901 2.74 -19.76 -13.68
N PRO A 902 2.59 -19.82 -15.01
CA PRO A 902 1.38 -20.31 -15.68
C PRO A 902 1.11 -21.81 -15.53
N ALA A 903 1.85 -22.53 -14.72
CA ALA A 903 1.80 -24.01 -14.67
C ALA A 903 1.21 -24.63 -13.40
N VAL A 904 0.76 -23.85 -12.39
CA VAL A 904 0.32 -24.43 -11.10
C VAL A 904 -1.04 -23.91 -10.69
N ILE A 905 -2.05 -24.77 -10.75
CA ILE A 905 -3.38 -24.54 -10.18
C ILE A 905 -3.46 -25.34 -8.87
N PRO A 906 -3.49 -24.71 -7.69
CA PRO A 906 -3.77 -25.42 -6.45
C PRO A 906 -5.27 -25.64 -6.27
N MET A 907 -5.69 -26.87 -6.05
CA MET A 907 -7.03 -27.22 -5.56
C MET A 907 -6.96 -27.44 -4.05
N MET A 908 -7.83 -26.78 -3.32
CA MET A 908 -8.20 -27.23 -1.98
C MET A 908 -9.35 -28.19 -2.08
N LEU A 909 -9.15 -29.43 -1.64
CA LEU A 909 -10.19 -30.37 -1.25
C LEU A 909 -10.48 -30.21 0.23
#